data_6533e3448dfa0ef7df656cb6de5bd8ec
#
_entry.id   6533e3448dfa0ef7df656cb6de5bd8ec
#
_cell.length_a   1.000
_cell.length_b   1.000
_cell.length_c   1.000
_cell.angle_alpha   90.00
_cell.angle_beta   90.00
_cell.angle_gamma   90.00
#
_symmetry.space_group_name_H-M   'P 1'
#
loop_
_entity.id
_entity.type
_entity.pdbx_description
1 polymer ?
#
loop_
_entity_poly.entity_id
_entity_poly.type
_entity_poly.pdbx_seq_one_letter_code
_entity_poly.pdbx_strand_id
1 'polypeptide(L)'
;MWPDGICRVTDTRYTKTIQYQDINYQLSQNEDKTAIFEAWCDFLNYFDSSVQFQLSFVNLSASQETFARSISIPPCGDEFDGIRAEYAGMLQNQLARGNNGLIKTKYLTFGVEADNLRAAKPRLERIETDLLNNFKRLGVVAAPLNGFERLHVMHDILRMDEQEPFRFSWDWLAPSGLSTKDFIAPSSFEFKTGRMFRMGKKLGAISFVQILAPELNDRMLADFLDMESSVLVNLHVQSVDQVNAIKTVKRKITDLDKSKIEEQKKAVRAGYDMDIIPSDLATYGAEAKKLLQDLQSRNERMFLLTFLILNTADTPRQLDNNIFQTSSIAQKYNCALTRLDFQQEEGLMSSLPLGLNQIEIQRGLTTSSVAIFVPFTTQELFQNGSEALYYGINALSNNLIMVDRKLLKNPNGLILGTPGSGKSFSAKREITNAFLICPKDDIIICDPEGEYTPLVERLHGQVIKLSPTGKGYDGSPCYINPMDLNLDYSDDDNPLSLKSDFILSLCELIVGGKDGLAPVEKTIIDRCVRIVYRDYLNDPKPENMPLLEDLYNALRAQDEKEAQYIATALEIYVTGSLNVFNHHTNVDVNSRIVCYDIKELGKQLKKIGMLVVQDQVWNRVTINRAAHKTTRYYLDEFHLLLKEEQTASYSVEIWKRYRKWGGIPTGITQNVKDLLSSREVENIFENSDFIYMLNQAAGDRQILAKQLNISPHQLSYVTHSGEGEGLLFYGNTILPFIDHFPKDTELYRVMTTKL
;
A
#
# COMPACT_ATOMS: atom_id res chain seq x y z
N MET A 1 -16.15 -24.17 -20.29
CA MET A 1 -14.89 -23.59 -19.77
C MET A 1 -13.89 -24.71 -19.58
N TRP A 2 -12.57 -24.46 -19.73
CA TRP A 2 -11.49 -25.45 -19.55
C TRP A 2 -10.60 -25.07 -18.37
N PRO A 3 -9.85 -26.04 -17.82
CA PRO A 3 -9.00 -25.79 -16.64
C PRO A 3 -7.96 -24.69 -16.82
N ASP A 4 -7.46 -24.46 -18.03
CA ASP A 4 -6.48 -23.42 -18.39
C ASP A 4 -7.08 -22.00 -18.56
N GLY A 5 -8.34 -21.83 -18.17
CA GLY A 5 -9.04 -20.56 -18.20
C GLY A 5 -9.61 -20.18 -19.57
N ILE A 6 -9.46 -20.98 -20.61
CA ILE A 6 -10.12 -20.72 -21.89
C ILE A 6 -11.62 -20.98 -21.76
N CYS A 7 -12.43 -20.05 -22.25
CA CYS A 7 -13.88 -20.18 -22.32
C CYS A 7 -14.34 -20.10 -23.77
N ARG A 8 -15.13 -21.08 -24.23
CA ARG A 8 -15.87 -20.99 -25.48
C ARG A 8 -17.18 -20.26 -25.21
N VAL A 9 -17.32 -19.06 -25.74
CA VAL A 9 -18.44 -18.17 -25.47
C VAL A 9 -19.54 -18.32 -26.53
N THR A 10 -19.12 -18.44 -27.80
CA THR A 10 -19.99 -18.77 -28.92
C THR A 10 -19.38 -19.93 -29.70
N ASP A 11 -20.00 -20.37 -30.80
CA ASP A 11 -19.50 -21.47 -31.59
C ASP A 11 -18.07 -21.22 -32.13
N THR A 12 -17.73 -19.98 -32.41
CA THR A 12 -16.45 -19.58 -32.99
C THR A 12 -15.58 -18.72 -32.07
N ARG A 13 -16.11 -18.24 -30.94
CA ARG A 13 -15.42 -17.28 -30.07
C ARG A 13 -14.86 -17.93 -28.82
N TYR A 14 -13.56 -17.75 -28.61
CA TYR A 14 -12.82 -18.22 -27.44
C TYR A 14 -12.18 -17.04 -26.72
N THR A 15 -12.26 -17.04 -25.36
CA THR A 15 -11.77 -15.94 -24.52
C THR A 15 -10.93 -16.41 -23.35
N LYS A 16 -10.01 -15.54 -22.89
CA LYS A 16 -9.29 -15.63 -21.61
C LYS A 16 -9.46 -14.35 -20.82
N THR A 17 -9.23 -14.43 -19.52
CA THR A 17 -9.39 -13.29 -18.59
C THR A 17 -8.13 -13.12 -17.76
N ILE A 18 -7.67 -11.89 -17.63
CA ILE A 18 -6.58 -11.46 -16.76
C ILE A 18 -7.20 -10.60 -15.65
N GLN A 19 -6.87 -10.91 -14.40
CA GLN A 19 -7.12 -10.02 -13.27
C GLN A 19 -5.92 -9.09 -13.11
N TYR A 20 -6.15 -7.80 -12.88
CA TYR A 20 -5.09 -6.84 -12.66
C TYR A 20 -5.38 -5.95 -11.46
N GLN A 21 -4.30 -5.47 -10.82
CA GLN A 21 -4.36 -4.61 -9.66
C GLN A 21 -4.33 -3.14 -10.07
N ASP A 22 -4.61 -2.29 -9.11
CA ASP A 22 -4.57 -0.85 -9.29
C ASP A 22 -3.14 -0.30 -9.14
N ILE A 23 -2.89 0.84 -9.77
CA ILE A 23 -1.72 1.69 -9.51
C ILE A 23 -2.21 3.06 -9.11
N ASN A 24 -1.36 3.81 -8.42
CA ASN A 24 -1.72 5.12 -7.91
C ASN A 24 -1.71 6.17 -9.03
N TYR A 25 -2.77 6.24 -9.81
CA TYR A 25 -2.93 7.22 -10.89
C TYR A 25 -3.44 8.57 -10.37
N GLN A 26 -4.49 8.58 -9.56
CA GLN A 26 -5.16 9.84 -9.17
C GLN A 26 -4.31 10.76 -8.31
N LEU A 27 -3.44 10.19 -7.46
CA LEU A 27 -2.58 10.93 -6.55
C LEU A 27 -1.17 11.19 -7.11
N SER A 28 -0.86 10.69 -8.32
CA SER A 28 0.44 10.86 -8.96
C SER A 28 0.69 12.30 -9.38
N GLN A 29 1.96 12.67 -9.60
CA GLN A 29 2.35 13.94 -10.19
C GLN A 29 1.86 14.04 -11.63
N ASN A 30 1.70 15.26 -12.14
CA ASN A 30 1.19 15.46 -13.50
C ASN A 30 2.06 14.80 -14.58
N GLU A 31 3.37 14.80 -14.39
CA GLU A 31 4.33 14.15 -15.30
C GLU A 31 4.13 12.63 -15.31
N ASP A 32 3.97 12.00 -14.13
CA ASP A 32 3.71 10.58 -13.99
C ASP A 32 2.34 10.21 -14.57
N LYS A 33 1.31 11.05 -14.33
CA LYS A 33 -0.02 10.87 -14.95
C LYS A 33 0.05 10.86 -16.46
N THR A 34 0.80 11.78 -17.04
CA THR A 34 1.00 11.86 -18.49
C THR A 34 1.71 10.62 -19.01
N ALA A 35 2.78 10.19 -18.34
CA ALA A 35 3.51 8.97 -18.71
C ALA A 35 2.64 7.71 -18.62
N ILE A 36 1.83 7.55 -17.55
CA ILE A 36 0.87 6.44 -17.41
C ILE A 36 -0.19 6.50 -18.51
N PHE A 37 -0.71 7.69 -18.81
CA PHE A 37 -1.72 7.88 -19.87
C PHE A 37 -1.17 7.51 -21.25
N GLU A 38 0.03 7.96 -21.59
CA GLU A 38 0.71 7.62 -22.84
C GLU A 38 0.97 6.10 -22.95
N ALA A 39 1.48 5.50 -21.88
CA ALA A 39 1.70 4.06 -21.83
C ALA A 39 0.38 3.27 -21.92
N TRP A 40 -0.72 3.82 -21.42
CA TRP A 40 -2.06 3.23 -21.57
C TRP A 40 -2.59 3.39 -22.99
N CYS A 41 -2.33 4.50 -23.67
CA CYS A 41 -2.60 4.64 -25.10
C CYS A 41 -1.86 3.59 -25.95
N ASP A 42 -0.57 3.36 -25.67
CA ASP A 42 0.21 2.33 -26.33
C ASP A 42 -0.32 0.92 -26.04
N PHE A 43 -0.77 0.67 -24.80
CA PHE A 43 -1.43 -0.59 -24.43
C PHE A 43 -2.70 -0.83 -25.27
N LEU A 44 -3.55 0.18 -25.43
CA LEU A 44 -4.76 0.09 -26.27
C LEU A 44 -4.42 -0.14 -27.76
N ASN A 45 -3.36 0.51 -28.23
CA ASN A 45 -2.88 0.36 -29.61
C ASN A 45 -2.29 -1.03 -29.93
N TYR A 46 -2.05 -1.88 -28.91
CA TYR A 46 -1.68 -3.27 -29.12
C TYR A 46 -2.79 -4.07 -29.81
N PHE A 47 -4.07 -3.78 -29.49
CA PHE A 47 -5.21 -4.54 -30.02
C PHE A 47 -5.50 -4.17 -31.47
N ASP A 48 -5.43 -5.15 -32.34
CA ASP A 48 -5.90 -5.03 -33.73
C ASP A 48 -7.38 -5.42 -33.86
N SER A 49 -7.94 -5.29 -35.06
CA SER A 49 -9.36 -5.57 -35.33
C SER A 49 -9.76 -7.05 -35.16
N SER A 50 -8.80 -7.97 -35.04
CA SER A 50 -9.05 -9.41 -34.82
C SER A 50 -9.25 -9.77 -33.36
N VAL A 51 -8.91 -8.85 -32.42
CA VAL A 51 -8.98 -9.07 -30.98
C VAL A 51 -9.96 -8.07 -30.37
N GLN A 52 -11.05 -8.57 -29.84
CA GLN A 52 -11.98 -7.77 -29.05
C GLN A 52 -11.68 -7.98 -27.57
N PHE A 53 -11.75 -6.92 -26.77
CA PHE A 53 -11.55 -7.00 -25.34
C PHE A 53 -12.63 -6.28 -24.56
N GLN A 54 -12.77 -6.68 -23.33
CA GLN A 54 -13.69 -6.12 -22.33
C GLN A 54 -12.91 -5.79 -21.07
N LEU A 55 -13.06 -4.56 -20.60
CA LEU A 55 -12.65 -4.18 -19.25
C LEU A 55 -13.88 -4.30 -18.34
N SER A 56 -13.78 -5.12 -17.31
CA SER A 56 -14.83 -5.35 -16.32
C SER A 56 -14.36 -4.90 -14.95
N PHE A 57 -15.12 -4.01 -14.35
CA PHE A 57 -14.94 -3.53 -13.00
C PHE A 57 -16.08 -4.06 -12.16
N VAL A 58 -15.74 -4.89 -11.20
CA VAL A 58 -16.73 -5.65 -10.41
C VAL A 58 -16.63 -5.19 -8.96
N ASN A 59 -17.62 -4.43 -8.51
CA ASN A 59 -17.75 -4.00 -7.13
C ASN A 59 -18.91 -4.78 -6.50
N LEU A 60 -18.60 -5.80 -5.73
CA LEU A 60 -19.55 -6.67 -5.07
C LEU A 60 -19.44 -6.58 -3.56
N SER A 61 -20.57 -6.68 -2.87
CA SER A 61 -20.59 -6.87 -1.44
C SER A 61 -19.95 -8.22 -1.10
N ALA A 62 -18.84 -8.19 -0.38
CA ALA A 62 -18.25 -9.41 0.17
C ALA A 62 -19.21 -10.03 1.17
N SER A 63 -19.25 -11.36 1.25
CA SER A 63 -19.94 -11.98 2.36
C SER A 63 -19.26 -11.54 3.66
N GLN A 64 -20.03 -11.03 4.61
CA GLN A 64 -19.51 -10.60 5.91
C GLN A 64 -18.70 -11.70 6.60
N GLU A 65 -19.03 -12.97 6.38
CA GLU A 65 -18.31 -14.10 6.92
C GLU A 65 -16.90 -14.29 6.31
N THR A 66 -16.75 -14.13 5.00
CA THR A 66 -15.45 -14.28 4.33
C THR A 66 -14.50 -13.16 4.77
N PHE A 67 -15.04 -11.95 4.89
CA PHE A 67 -14.29 -10.79 5.37
C PHE A 67 -13.97 -10.87 6.85
N ALA A 68 -14.93 -11.28 7.69
CA ALA A 68 -14.73 -11.49 9.11
C ALA A 68 -13.66 -12.56 9.39
N ARG A 69 -13.59 -13.62 8.57
CA ARG A 69 -12.53 -14.64 8.67
C ARG A 69 -11.15 -14.10 8.32
N SER A 70 -11.03 -13.21 7.35
CA SER A 70 -9.74 -12.63 6.95
C SER A 70 -9.16 -11.64 7.97
N ILE A 71 -10.01 -11.07 8.84
CA ILE A 71 -9.64 -10.15 9.93
C ILE A 71 -9.87 -10.74 11.32
N SER A 72 -10.29 -12.01 11.43
CA SER A 72 -10.46 -12.65 12.72
C SER A 72 -9.09 -12.95 13.34
N ILE A 73 -8.91 -12.49 14.57
CA ILE A 73 -7.77 -12.87 15.39
C ILE A 73 -8.22 -14.11 16.19
N PRO A 74 -7.68 -15.30 15.89
CA PRO A 74 -8.11 -16.52 16.59
C PRO A 74 -7.73 -16.45 18.07
N PRO A 75 -8.58 -16.93 18.98
CA PRO A 75 -8.24 -17.05 20.39
C PRO A 75 -7.07 -18.06 20.55
N CYS A 76 -6.13 -17.72 21.41
CA CYS A 76 -4.97 -18.56 21.71
C CYS A 76 -5.11 -19.34 23.02
N GLY A 77 -6.18 -19.11 23.77
CA GLY A 77 -6.42 -19.74 25.09
C GLY A 77 -5.59 -19.11 26.21
N ASP A 78 -5.10 -17.90 26.01
CA ASP A 78 -4.34 -17.13 26.99
C ASP A 78 -5.15 -15.96 27.57
N GLU A 79 -4.58 -15.25 28.54
CA GLU A 79 -5.21 -14.11 29.21
C GLU A 79 -5.49 -12.90 28.31
N PHE A 80 -4.91 -12.87 27.08
CA PHE A 80 -5.10 -11.79 26.10
C PHE A 80 -6.27 -12.02 25.16
N ASP A 81 -7.01 -13.11 25.28
CA ASP A 81 -8.15 -13.40 24.39
C ASP A 81 -9.24 -12.34 24.49
N GLY A 82 -9.43 -11.72 25.67
CA GLY A 82 -10.33 -10.58 25.83
C GLY A 82 -9.93 -9.38 24.97
N ILE A 83 -8.62 -9.08 24.94
CA ILE A 83 -8.06 -7.99 24.14
C ILE A 83 -8.14 -8.32 22.64
N ARG A 84 -7.88 -9.59 22.25
CA ARG A 84 -8.06 -10.05 20.86
C ARG A 84 -9.48 -9.90 20.38
N ALA A 85 -10.46 -10.25 21.23
CA ALA A 85 -11.88 -10.10 20.91
C ALA A 85 -12.29 -8.62 20.76
N GLU A 86 -11.83 -7.74 21.65
CA GLU A 86 -12.06 -6.28 21.53
C GLU A 86 -11.47 -5.72 20.23
N TYR A 87 -10.25 -6.11 19.92
CA TYR A 87 -9.57 -5.67 18.72
C TYR A 87 -10.23 -6.20 17.44
N ALA A 88 -10.59 -7.48 17.40
CA ALA A 88 -11.34 -8.08 16.29
C ALA A 88 -12.70 -7.41 16.10
N GLY A 89 -13.41 -7.11 17.19
CA GLY A 89 -14.68 -6.37 17.17
C GLY A 89 -14.50 -4.95 16.59
N MET A 90 -13.42 -4.27 16.97
CA MET A 90 -13.08 -2.95 16.40
C MET A 90 -12.86 -3.04 14.89
N LEU A 91 -12.06 -4.00 14.42
CA LEU A 91 -11.82 -4.18 12.98
C LEU A 91 -13.11 -4.49 12.22
N GLN A 92 -13.99 -5.34 12.76
CA GLN A 92 -15.30 -5.64 12.17
C GLN A 92 -16.20 -4.39 12.09
N ASN A 93 -16.19 -3.55 13.14
CA ASN A 93 -16.96 -2.30 13.17
C ASN A 93 -16.40 -1.27 12.17
N GLN A 94 -15.08 -1.18 12.03
CA GLN A 94 -14.45 -0.31 11.04
C GLN A 94 -14.79 -0.76 9.61
N LEU A 95 -14.78 -2.06 9.38
CA LEU A 95 -15.18 -2.63 8.10
C LEU A 95 -16.66 -2.34 7.76
N ALA A 96 -17.54 -2.48 8.76
CA ALA A 96 -18.96 -2.20 8.57
C ALA A 96 -19.26 -0.72 8.30
N ARG A 97 -18.44 0.19 8.83
CA ARG A 97 -18.52 1.65 8.58
C ARG A 97 -17.85 2.07 7.26
N GLY A 98 -16.87 1.30 6.81
CA GLY A 98 -16.22 1.52 5.52
C GLY A 98 -17.17 1.19 4.37
N ASN A 99 -16.68 1.08 3.19
CA ASN A 99 -17.35 0.92 1.88
C ASN A 99 -18.47 -0.17 1.82
N ASN A 100 -19.28 -0.33 2.86
CA ASN A 100 -20.33 -1.35 3.01
C ASN A 100 -19.84 -2.78 2.72
N GLY A 101 -18.55 -3.06 2.90
CA GLY A 101 -17.94 -4.35 2.62
C GLY A 101 -17.80 -4.67 1.13
N LEU A 102 -17.71 -3.67 0.25
CA LEU A 102 -17.51 -3.87 -1.19
C LEU A 102 -16.08 -4.29 -1.50
N ILE A 103 -15.92 -5.38 -2.23
CA ILE A 103 -14.67 -5.78 -2.86
C ILE A 103 -14.66 -5.27 -4.30
N LYS A 104 -13.62 -4.49 -4.65
CA LYS A 104 -13.41 -3.96 -5.99
C LYS A 104 -12.39 -4.82 -6.73
N THR A 105 -12.79 -5.46 -7.81
CA THR A 105 -11.91 -6.27 -8.66
C THR A 105 -11.96 -5.81 -10.10
N LYS A 106 -10.86 -6.00 -10.83
CA LYS A 106 -10.69 -5.53 -12.20
C LYS A 106 -10.22 -6.66 -13.11
N TYR A 107 -10.90 -6.81 -14.23
CA TYR A 107 -10.63 -7.86 -15.19
C TYR A 107 -10.50 -7.31 -16.60
N LEU A 108 -9.56 -7.84 -17.34
CA LEU A 108 -9.45 -7.68 -18.79
C LEU A 108 -9.72 -9.04 -19.44
N THR A 109 -10.82 -9.13 -20.16
CA THR A 109 -11.18 -10.32 -20.93
C THR A 109 -10.96 -10.04 -22.41
N PHE A 110 -10.18 -10.86 -23.07
CA PHE A 110 -9.88 -10.76 -24.50
C PHE A 110 -10.28 -12.04 -25.23
N GLY A 111 -10.62 -11.90 -26.49
CA GLY A 111 -11.13 -13.02 -27.27
C GLY A 111 -10.69 -13.01 -28.73
N VAL A 112 -10.63 -14.19 -29.30
CA VAL A 112 -10.35 -14.42 -30.72
C VAL A 112 -11.41 -15.31 -31.33
N GLU A 113 -11.64 -15.16 -32.63
CA GLU A 113 -12.46 -16.06 -33.39
C GLU A 113 -11.61 -17.18 -33.99
N ALA A 114 -12.07 -18.42 -33.84
CA ALA A 114 -11.40 -19.62 -34.38
C ALA A 114 -12.41 -20.76 -34.55
N ASP A 115 -12.15 -21.65 -35.50
CA ASP A 115 -13.02 -22.80 -35.79
C ASP A 115 -13.02 -23.85 -34.66
N ASN A 116 -11.94 -23.91 -33.88
CA ASN A 116 -11.79 -24.90 -32.81
C ASN A 116 -10.78 -24.43 -31.75
N LEU A 117 -10.79 -25.12 -30.62
CA LEU A 117 -9.89 -24.87 -29.51
C LEU A 117 -8.39 -24.95 -29.85
N ARG A 118 -8.02 -25.93 -30.77
CA ARG A 118 -6.62 -26.11 -31.17
C ARG A 118 -6.07 -24.90 -31.92
N ALA A 119 -6.91 -24.21 -32.70
CA ALA A 119 -6.55 -22.98 -33.40
C ALA A 119 -6.58 -21.76 -32.49
N ALA A 120 -7.51 -21.72 -31.53
CA ALA A 120 -7.68 -20.60 -30.61
C ALA A 120 -6.55 -20.52 -29.55
N LYS A 121 -6.19 -21.66 -28.95
CA LYS A 121 -5.30 -21.75 -27.79
C LYS A 121 -3.94 -21.06 -28.00
N PRO A 122 -3.14 -21.34 -29.04
CA PRO A 122 -1.84 -20.71 -29.24
C PRO A 122 -1.95 -19.17 -29.42
N ARG A 123 -3.03 -18.72 -30.09
CA ARG A 123 -3.28 -17.27 -30.27
C ARG A 123 -3.59 -16.59 -28.96
N LEU A 124 -4.45 -17.18 -28.10
CA LEU A 124 -4.79 -16.66 -26.80
C LEU A 124 -3.59 -16.64 -25.85
N GLU A 125 -2.77 -17.68 -25.83
CA GLU A 125 -1.55 -17.75 -25.01
C GLU A 125 -0.52 -16.69 -25.40
N ARG A 126 -0.36 -16.43 -26.69
CA ARG A 126 0.50 -15.36 -27.19
C ARG A 126 -0.01 -13.99 -26.74
N ILE A 127 -1.30 -13.69 -26.97
CA ILE A 127 -1.90 -12.42 -26.56
C ILE A 127 -1.79 -12.24 -25.04
N GLU A 128 -2.04 -13.28 -24.24
CA GLU A 128 -1.88 -13.28 -22.79
C GLU A 128 -0.47 -12.85 -22.39
N THR A 129 0.55 -13.46 -22.98
CA THR A 129 1.96 -13.13 -22.70
C THR A 129 2.27 -11.67 -23.02
N ASP A 130 1.80 -11.18 -24.17
CA ASP A 130 2.02 -9.81 -24.60
C ASP A 130 1.31 -8.82 -23.67
N LEU A 131 0.07 -9.11 -23.24
CA LEU A 131 -0.70 -8.29 -22.32
C LEU A 131 -0.06 -8.22 -20.92
N LEU A 132 0.43 -9.35 -20.40
CA LEU A 132 1.13 -9.38 -19.12
C LEU A 132 2.43 -8.55 -19.17
N ASN A 133 3.17 -8.61 -20.29
CA ASN A 133 4.34 -7.75 -20.48
C ASN A 133 3.98 -6.27 -20.57
N ASN A 134 2.87 -5.91 -21.21
CA ASN A 134 2.39 -4.54 -21.27
C ASN A 134 1.93 -4.04 -19.91
N PHE A 135 1.20 -4.83 -19.11
CA PHE A 135 0.88 -4.50 -17.73
C PHE A 135 2.14 -4.30 -16.87
N LYS A 136 3.14 -5.16 -17.04
CA LYS A 136 4.43 -5.02 -16.33
C LYS A 136 5.13 -3.71 -16.67
N ARG A 137 5.08 -3.25 -17.93
CA ARG A 137 5.64 -1.94 -18.34
C ARG A 137 4.92 -0.76 -17.69
N LEU A 138 3.60 -0.89 -17.47
CA LEU A 138 2.79 0.08 -16.72
C LEU A 138 3.03 0.03 -15.20
N GLY A 139 3.82 -0.94 -14.70
CA GLY A 139 3.97 -1.17 -13.26
C GLY A 139 2.76 -1.84 -12.59
N VAL A 140 1.86 -2.40 -13.39
CA VAL A 140 0.63 -3.07 -12.93
C VAL A 140 0.90 -4.55 -12.69
N VAL A 141 0.51 -5.04 -11.51
CA VAL A 141 0.51 -6.48 -11.21
C VAL A 141 -0.71 -7.11 -11.86
N ALA A 142 -0.51 -8.10 -12.70
CA ALA A 142 -1.58 -8.79 -13.41
C ALA A 142 -1.30 -10.30 -13.47
N ALA A 143 -2.37 -11.09 -13.38
CA ALA A 143 -2.30 -12.55 -13.44
C ALA A 143 -3.45 -13.12 -14.30
N PRO A 144 -3.20 -14.12 -15.16
CA PRO A 144 -4.25 -14.79 -15.89
C PRO A 144 -5.08 -15.67 -14.95
N LEU A 145 -6.38 -15.66 -15.10
CA LEU A 145 -7.27 -16.52 -14.35
C LEU A 145 -7.34 -17.92 -14.98
N ASN A 146 -7.20 -18.94 -14.14
CA ASN A 146 -7.51 -20.31 -14.54
C ASN A 146 -9.02 -20.56 -14.61
N GLY A 147 -9.43 -21.76 -15.03
CA GLY A 147 -10.85 -22.06 -15.21
C GLY A 147 -11.65 -22.06 -13.91
N PHE A 148 -11.06 -22.50 -12.78
CA PHE A 148 -11.69 -22.46 -11.47
C PHE A 148 -11.91 -21.02 -11.02
N GLU A 149 -10.89 -20.18 -11.13
CA GLU A 149 -10.96 -18.76 -10.74
C GLU A 149 -11.98 -17.99 -11.58
N ARG A 150 -12.04 -18.25 -12.90
CA ARG A 150 -13.07 -17.64 -13.76
C ARG A 150 -14.48 -18.08 -13.40
N LEU A 151 -14.68 -19.36 -13.05
CA LEU A 151 -15.98 -19.86 -12.59
C LEU A 151 -16.36 -19.24 -11.25
N HIS A 152 -15.38 -19.05 -10.35
CA HIS A 152 -15.61 -18.38 -9.06
C HIS A 152 -16.09 -16.95 -9.26
N VAL A 153 -15.41 -16.17 -10.11
CA VAL A 153 -15.85 -14.79 -10.44
C VAL A 153 -17.27 -14.77 -11.00
N MET A 154 -17.60 -15.72 -11.88
CA MET A 154 -18.95 -15.82 -12.46
C MET A 154 -20.00 -16.21 -11.40
N HIS A 155 -19.65 -17.12 -10.50
CA HIS A 155 -20.50 -17.53 -9.38
C HIS A 155 -20.79 -16.32 -8.47
N ASP A 156 -19.79 -15.53 -8.08
CA ASP A 156 -19.97 -14.37 -7.21
C ASP A 156 -20.85 -13.29 -7.85
N ILE A 157 -20.74 -13.10 -9.17
CA ILE A 157 -21.61 -12.17 -9.91
C ILE A 157 -23.04 -12.70 -10.01
N LEU A 158 -23.23 -13.96 -10.30
CA LEU A 158 -24.54 -14.55 -10.58
C LEU A 158 -25.30 -14.95 -9.32
N ARG A 159 -24.60 -15.17 -8.20
CA ARG A 159 -25.17 -15.56 -6.89
C ARG A 159 -24.91 -14.54 -5.79
N MET A 160 -25.05 -13.26 -6.10
CA MET A 160 -24.83 -12.14 -5.15
C MET A 160 -25.69 -12.20 -3.88
N ASP A 161 -26.79 -12.94 -3.88
CA ASP A 161 -27.73 -13.09 -2.76
C ASP A 161 -27.45 -14.35 -1.92
N GLU A 162 -26.54 -15.21 -2.36
CA GLU A 162 -26.23 -16.47 -1.72
C GLU A 162 -24.92 -16.33 -0.92
N GLN A 163 -24.94 -16.78 0.34
CA GLN A 163 -23.74 -16.78 1.20
C GLN A 163 -22.95 -18.08 1.08
N GLU A 164 -23.37 -19.00 0.19
CA GLU A 164 -22.69 -20.28 0.03
C GLU A 164 -21.35 -20.11 -0.67
N PRO A 165 -20.27 -20.68 -0.12
CA PRO A 165 -18.97 -20.64 -0.76
C PRO A 165 -18.99 -21.44 -2.06
N PHE A 166 -18.31 -20.92 -3.09
CA PHE A 166 -18.16 -21.63 -4.37
C PHE A 166 -17.46 -22.98 -4.17
N ARG A 167 -18.12 -24.05 -4.56
CA ARG A 167 -17.61 -25.43 -4.49
C ARG A 167 -17.65 -26.05 -5.88
N PHE A 168 -16.50 -26.36 -6.40
CA PHE A 168 -16.36 -26.96 -7.74
C PHE A 168 -15.09 -27.80 -7.82
N SER A 169 -15.19 -28.96 -8.50
CA SER A 169 -14.05 -29.76 -8.94
C SER A 169 -14.27 -30.24 -10.35
N TRP A 170 -13.23 -30.21 -11.18
CA TRP A 170 -13.27 -30.72 -12.53
C TRP A 170 -13.65 -32.18 -12.62
N ASP A 171 -13.34 -32.99 -11.60
CA ASP A 171 -13.64 -34.41 -11.52
C ASP A 171 -15.15 -34.69 -11.38
N TRP A 172 -15.94 -33.71 -11.02
CA TRP A 172 -17.39 -33.87 -10.85
C TRP A 172 -18.14 -33.80 -12.20
N LEU A 173 -17.56 -33.21 -13.23
CA LEU A 173 -18.26 -33.00 -14.51
C LEU A 173 -18.55 -34.32 -15.26
N ALA A 174 -17.55 -35.15 -15.45
CA ALA A 174 -17.70 -36.39 -16.27
C ALA A 174 -18.66 -37.40 -15.61
N PRO A 175 -18.61 -37.70 -14.31
CA PRO A 175 -19.52 -38.65 -13.69
C PRO A 175 -20.95 -38.15 -13.54
N SER A 176 -21.14 -36.81 -13.34
CA SER A 176 -22.47 -36.23 -13.05
C SER A 176 -23.26 -35.91 -14.32
N GLY A 177 -22.61 -35.75 -15.46
CA GLY A 177 -23.22 -35.22 -16.69
C GLY A 177 -23.53 -33.70 -16.61
N LEU A 178 -23.12 -33.02 -15.52
CA LEU A 178 -23.27 -31.58 -15.36
C LEU A 178 -22.25 -30.83 -16.20
N SER A 179 -22.58 -29.59 -16.54
CA SER A 179 -21.68 -28.63 -17.18
C SER A 179 -21.15 -27.62 -16.17
N THR A 180 -20.12 -26.87 -16.53
CA THR A 180 -19.61 -25.77 -15.68
C THR A 180 -20.67 -24.70 -15.37
N LYS A 181 -21.70 -24.57 -16.23
CA LYS A 181 -22.80 -23.61 -16.03
C LYS A 181 -23.67 -23.96 -14.82
N ASP A 182 -23.84 -25.24 -14.54
CA ASP A 182 -24.70 -25.72 -13.45
C ASP A 182 -24.16 -25.33 -12.06
N PHE A 183 -22.84 -25.08 -11.96
CA PHE A 183 -22.18 -24.67 -10.72
C PHE A 183 -22.19 -23.14 -10.48
N ILE A 184 -22.47 -22.35 -11.50
CA ILE A 184 -22.49 -20.87 -11.40
C ILE A 184 -23.90 -20.28 -11.57
N ALA A 185 -24.84 -21.04 -12.11
CA ALA A 185 -26.20 -20.54 -12.33
C ALA A 185 -26.87 -20.18 -11.00
N PRO A 186 -27.58 -19.05 -10.92
CA PRO A 186 -28.38 -18.69 -9.75
C PRO A 186 -29.61 -19.61 -9.64
N SER A 187 -30.30 -19.54 -8.50
CA SER A 187 -31.51 -20.32 -8.24
C SER A 187 -32.63 -20.04 -9.25
N SER A 188 -32.69 -18.82 -9.80
CA SER A 188 -33.68 -18.41 -10.79
C SER A 188 -33.25 -17.18 -11.55
N PHE A 189 -33.71 -17.08 -12.82
CA PHE A 189 -33.73 -15.87 -13.61
C PHE A 189 -35.16 -15.46 -13.95
N GLU A 190 -35.47 -14.17 -13.92
CA GLU A 190 -36.78 -13.64 -14.26
C GLU A 190 -36.63 -12.32 -15.03
N PHE A 191 -37.03 -12.32 -16.32
CA PHE A 191 -37.00 -11.18 -17.25
C PHE A 191 -38.42 -10.74 -17.65
N LYS A 192 -39.38 -10.73 -16.66
CA LYS A 192 -40.79 -10.41 -16.93
C LYS A 192 -41.03 -8.96 -17.30
N THR A 193 -40.20 -8.06 -16.79
CA THR A 193 -40.34 -6.62 -17.09
C THR A 193 -39.25 -6.21 -18.07
N GLY A 194 -39.60 -5.36 -19.06
CA GLY A 194 -38.63 -4.90 -20.05
C GLY A 194 -37.49 -4.01 -19.48
N ARG A 195 -37.56 -3.59 -18.20
CA ARG A 195 -36.68 -2.56 -17.62
C ARG A 195 -35.81 -3.05 -16.46
N MET A 196 -36.07 -4.22 -15.91
CA MET A 196 -35.32 -4.84 -14.85
C MET A 196 -35.46 -6.35 -14.95
N PHE A 197 -34.54 -7.06 -14.29
CA PHE A 197 -34.58 -8.52 -14.13
C PHE A 197 -34.38 -8.89 -12.67
N ARG A 198 -34.69 -10.16 -12.36
CA ARG A 198 -34.41 -10.76 -11.08
C ARG A 198 -33.46 -11.93 -11.26
N MET A 199 -32.47 -12.01 -10.39
CA MET A 199 -31.47 -13.06 -10.31
C MET A 199 -31.42 -13.57 -8.87
N GLY A 200 -31.99 -14.76 -8.64
CA GLY A 200 -32.26 -15.23 -7.27
C GLY A 200 -33.17 -14.24 -6.55
N LYS A 201 -32.70 -13.67 -5.45
CA LYS A 201 -33.42 -12.63 -4.67
C LYS A 201 -33.07 -11.22 -5.10
N LYS A 202 -31.95 -11.01 -5.79
CA LYS A 202 -31.49 -9.67 -6.21
C LYS A 202 -32.23 -9.19 -7.44
N LEU A 203 -32.51 -7.90 -7.47
CA LEU A 203 -32.99 -7.19 -8.63
C LEU A 203 -31.82 -6.53 -9.33
N GLY A 204 -31.81 -6.55 -10.66
CA GLY A 204 -30.81 -5.92 -11.48
C GLY A 204 -31.41 -5.11 -12.62
N ALA A 205 -30.68 -4.09 -13.05
CA ALA A 205 -30.98 -3.34 -14.26
C ALA A 205 -29.69 -2.91 -14.94
N ILE A 206 -29.63 -3.13 -16.25
CA ILE A 206 -28.51 -2.70 -17.08
C ILE A 206 -28.89 -1.42 -17.81
N SER A 207 -27.95 -0.49 -17.78
CA SER A 207 -28.00 0.76 -18.51
C SER A 207 -26.76 0.94 -19.36
N PHE A 208 -26.87 1.67 -20.46
CA PHE A 208 -25.70 2.10 -21.21
C PHE A 208 -25.42 3.58 -21.00
N VAL A 209 -24.15 3.95 -21.06
CA VAL A 209 -23.70 5.33 -20.98
C VAL A 209 -23.57 5.91 -22.37
N GLN A 210 -24.37 6.92 -22.67
CA GLN A 210 -24.26 7.69 -23.89
C GLN A 210 -23.35 8.90 -23.68
N ILE A 211 -22.23 8.93 -24.38
CA ILE A 211 -21.27 10.03 -24.31
C ILE A 211 -21.75 11.16 -25.20
N LEU A 212 -22.14 12.28 -24.61
CA LEU A 212 -22.59 13.50 -25.30
C LEU A 212 -21.52 14.58 -25.30
N ALA A 213 -20.57 14.50 -24.35
CA ALA A 213 -19.50 15.47 -24.18
C ALA A 213 -18.52 15.49 -25.38
N PRO A 214 -18.07 16.67 -25.82
CA PRO A 214 -16.99 16.78 -26.79
C PRO A 214 -15.62 16.40 -26.17
N GLU A 215 -15.46 16.61 -24.87
CA GLU A 215 -14.27 16.26 -24.09
C GLU A 215 -14.67 15.45 -22.87
N LEU A 216 -13.92 14.42 -22.56
CA LEU A 216 -14.13 13.53 -21.43
C LEU A 216 -13.13 13.85 -20.32
N ASN A 217 -13.46 13.45 -19.09
CA ASN A 217 -12.61 13.61 -17.92
C ASN A 217 -12.20 12.23 -17.39
N ASP A 218 -10.92 12.07 -17.03
CA ASP A 218 -10.32 10.84 -16.51
C ASP A 218 -10.89 10.39 -15.14
N ARG A 219 -11.61 11.26 -14.43
CA ARG A 219 -12.27 10.94 -13.16
C ARG A 219 -13.63 10.24 -13.32
N MET A 220 -14.22 10.27 -14.50
CA MET A 220 -15.58 9.73 -14.70
C MET A 220 -15.70 8.25 -14.32
N LEU A 221 -14.74 7.42 -14.77
CA LEU A 221 -14.72 6.00 -14.43
C LEU A 221 -14.54 5.78 -12.93
N ALA A 222 -13.65 6.55 -12.30
CA ALA A 222 -13.41 6.48 -10.88
C ALA A 222 -14.66 6.80 -10.05
N ASP A 223 -15.40 7.86 -10.41
CA ASP A 223 -16.64 8.24 -9.71
C ASP A 223 -17.71 7.13 -9.78
N PHE A 224 -17.81 6.39 -10.88
CA PHE A 224 -18.69 5.22 -10.96
C PHE A 224 -18.22 4.08 -10.06
N LEU A 225 -16.91 3.86 -9.95
CA LEU A 225 -16.34 2.79 -9.14
C LEU A 225 -16.35 3.12 -7.64
N ASP A 226 -16.48 4.39 -7.28
CA ASP A 226 -16.54 4.84 -5.89
C ASP A 226 -17.97 4.88 -5.31
N MET A 227 -18.96 4.39 -6.06
CA MET A 227 -20.33 4.23 -5.54
C MET A 227 -20.35 3.24 -4.36
N GLU A 228 -21.19 3.57 -3.36
CA GLU A 228 -21.38 2.76 -2.14
C GLU A 228 -22.30 1.55 -2.34
N SER A 229 -22.77 1.31 -3.56
CA SER A 229 -23.63 0.18 -3.92
C SER A 229 -22.91 -0.80 -4.82
N SER A 230 -23.37 -2.07 -4.83
CA SER A 230 -22.86 -3.07 -5.78
C SER A 230 -23.13 -2.63 -7.22
N VAL A 231 -22.08 -2.50 -7.98
CA VAL A 231 -22.11 -2.06 -9.38
C VAL A 231 -21.10 -2.84 -10.21
N LEU A 232 -21.49 -3.21 -11.43
CA LEU A 232 -20.56 -3.71 -12.43
C LEU A 232 -20.49 -2.72 -13.58
N VAL A 233 -19.27 -2.28 -13.89
CA VAL A 233 -18.98 -1.38 -15.01
C VAL A 233 -18.24 -2.16 -16.08
N ASN A 234 -18.74 -2.12 -17.32
CA ASN A 234 -18.17 -2.89 -18.42
C ASN A 234 -17.93 -2.00 -19.64
N LEU A 235 -16.71 -2.04 -20.15
CA LEU A 235 -16.27 -1.36 -21.35
C LEU A 235 -15.91 -2.42 -22.40
N HIS A 236 -16.77 -2.60 -23.41
CA HIS A 236 -16.44 -3.43 -24.58
C HIS A 236 -15.76 -2.57 -25.62
N VAL A 237 -14.56 -2.94 -25.98
CA VAL A 237 -13.72 -2.19 -26.91
C VAL A 237 -13.31 -3.08 -28.09
N GLN A 238 -13.56 -2.58 -29.28
CA GLN A 238 -13.17 -3.23 -30.52
C GLN A 238 -12.39 -2.27 -31.40
N SER A 239 -11.17 -2.62 -31.76
CA SER A 239 -10.39 -1.85 -32.72
C SER A 239 -10.98 -1.95 -34.12
N VAL A 240 -11.06 -0.84 -34.82
CA VAL A 240 -11.45 -0.80 -36.23
C VAL A 240 -10.21 -0.87 -37.10
N ASP A 241 -10.27 -1.65 -38.18
CA ASP A 241 -9.19 -1.71 -39.15
C ASP A 241 -8.84 -0.29 -39.65
N GLN A 242 -7.55 0.08 -39.60
CA GLN A 242 -7.10 1.44 -39.87
C GLN A 242 -7.45 1.94 -41.28
N VAL A 243 -7.37 1.03 -42.26
CA VAL A 243 -7.69 1.36 -43.67
C VAL A 243 -9.19 1.65 -43.81
N ASN A 244 -10.02 0.83 -43.16
CA ASN A 244 -11.47 0.98 -43.16
C ASN A 244 -11.90 2.23 -42.38
N ALA A 245 -11.24 2.52 -41.25
CA ALA A 245 -11.51 3.74 -40.46
C ALA A 245 -11.23 4.99 -41.29
N ILE A 246 -10.05 5.11 -41.90
CA ILE A 246 -9.66 6.23 -42.76
C ILE A 246 -10.63 6.38 -43.95
N LYS A 247 -11.00 5.26 -44.61
CA LYS A 247 -11.96 5.27 -45.73
C LYS A 247 -13.34 5.78 -45.30
N THR A 248 -13.81 5.36 -44.13
CA THR A 248 -15.12 5.77 -43.59
C THR A 248 -15.12 7.26 -43.26
N VAL A 249 -14.06 7.77 -42.59
CA VAL A 249 -13.92 9.21 -42.27
C VAL A 249 -13.85 10.04 -43.55
N LYS A 250 -13.05 9.63 -44.54
CA LYS A 250 -12.96 10.31 -45.85
C LYS A 250 -14.33 10.38 -46.56
N ARG A 251 -15.10 9.30 -46.53
CA ARG A 251 -16.46 9.29 -47.10
C ARG A 251 -17.37 10.27 -46.36
N LYS A 252 -17.33 10.29 -45.02
CA LYS A 252 -18.13 11.21 -44.22
C LYS A 252 -17.76 12.68 -44.49
N ILE A 253 -16.45 13.01 -44.63
CA ILE A 253 -15.98 14.34 -45.04
C ILE A 253 -16.58 14.72 -46.38
N THR A 254 -16.54 13.82 -47.39
CA THR A 254 -17.12 14.06 -48.71
C THR A 254 -18.60 14.33 -48.65
N ASP A 255 -19.35 13.60 -47.81
CA ASP A 255 -20.79 13.81 -47.64
C ASP A 255 -21.09 15.13 -46.93
N LEU A 256 -20.29 15.54 -45.93
CA LEU A 256 -20.41 16.83 -45.26
C LEU A 256 -20.07 17.99 -46.22
N ASP A 257 -19.05 17.85 -47.05
CA ASP A 257 -18.70 18.86 -48.08
C ASP A 257 -19.82 19.00 -49.13
N LYS A 258 -20.47 17.88 -49.55
CA LYS A 258 -21.65 17.94 -50.41
C LYS A 258 -22.81 18.69 -49.76
N SER A 259 -23.13 18.34 -48.48
CA SER A 259 -24.18 19.02 -47.73
C SER A 259 -23.89 20.51 -47.58
N LYS A 260 -22.62 20.88 -47.33
CA LYS A 260 -22.18 22.27 -47.30
C LYS A 260 -22.48 22.99 -48.62
N ILE A 261 -22.10 22.38 -49.75
CA ILE A 261 -22.35 22.95 -51.10
C ILE A 261 -23.86 23.10 -51.33
N GLU A 262 -24.69 22.13 -50.90
CA GLU A 262 -26.16 22.24 -51.05
C GLU A 262 -26.74 23.38 -50.23
N GLU A 263 -26.30 23.57 -48.98
CA GLU A 263 -26.76 24.70 -48.14
C GLU A 263 -26.25 26.04 -48.68
N GLN A 264 -25.04 26.14 -49.20
CA GLN A 264 -24.54 27.33 -49.92
C GLN A 264 -25.41 27.67 -51.13
N LYS A 265 -25.77 26.66 -51.94
CA LYS A 265 -26.68 26.86 -53.08
C LYS A 265 -28.08 27.34 -52.64
N LYS A 266 -28.60 26.86 -51.53
CA LYS A 266 -29.88 27.31 -50.97
C LYS A 266 -29.78 28.75 -50.46
N ALA A 267 -28.69 29.11 -49.77
CA ALA A 267 -28.47 30.48 -49.29
C ALA A 267 -28.40 31.49 -50.45
N VAL A 268 -27.63 31.19 -51.50
CA VAL A 268 -27.58 32.02 -52.69
C VAL A 268 -28.93 32.17 -53.37
N ARG A 269 -29.72 31.09 -53.51
CA ARG A 269 -31.09 31.16 -54.08
C ARG A 269 -32.06 32.01 -53.23
N ALA A 270 -31.81 32.06 -51.91
CA ALA A 270 -32.57 32.87 -50.98
C ALA A 270 -32.08 34.31 -50.84
N GLY A 271 -31.03 34.71 -51.63
CA GLY A 271 -30.48 36.05 -51.60
C GLY A 271 -29.52 36.35 -50.46
N TYR A 272 -29.04 35.29 -49.78
CA TYR A 272 -28.05 35.41 -48.70
C TYR A 272 -26.60 35.16 -49.22
N ASP A 273 -25.62 35.63 -48.45
CA ASP A 273 -24.22 35.41 -48.75
C ASP A 273 -23.83 33.92 -48.72
N MET A 274 -22.91 33.51 -49.62
CA MET A 274 -22.40 32.14 -49.70
C MET A 274 -21.70 31.69 -48.42
N ASP A 275 -21.24 32.63 -47.59
CA ASP A 275 -20.50 32.34 -46.34
C ASP A 275 -21.44 32.01 -45.18
N ILE A 276 -22.75 32.16 -45.35
CA ILE A 276 -23.75 31.77 -44.35
C ILE A 276 -24.00 30.26 -44.43
N ILE A 277 -23.24 29.53 -43.63
CA ILE A 277 -23.34 28.08 -43.48
C ILE A 277 -23.87 27.78 -42.05
N PRO A 278 -24.77 26.80 -41.86
CA PRO A 278 -25.14 26.38 -40.53
C PRO A 278 -23.88 26.05 -39.69
N SER A 279 -23.79 26.63 -38.51
CA SER A 279 -22.62 26.50 -37.59
C SER A 279 -22.23 25.05 -37.36
N ASP A 280 -23.24 24.17 -37.24
CA ASP A 280 -23.07 22.75 -37.00
C ASP A 280 -22.32 22.04 -38.13
N LEU A 281 -22.66 22.42 -39.39
CA LEU A 281 -22.03 21.80 -40.57
C LEU A 281 -20.58 22.23 -40.74
N ALA A 282 -20.25 23.46 -40.37
CA ALA A 282 -18.89 23.98 -40.37
C ALA A 282 -18.06 23.29 -39.29
N THR A 283 -18.60 23.14 -38.08
CA THR A 283 -17.96 22.50 -36.95
C THR A 283 -17.70 21.02 -37.22
N TYR A 284 -18.71 20.27 -37.64
CA TYR A 284 -18.55 18.83 -37.98
C TYR A 284 -17.56 18.59 -39.11
N GLY A 285 -17.49 19.47 -40.10
CA GLY A 285 -16.51 19.40 -41.19
C GLY A 285 -15.10 19.60 -40.71
N ALA A 286 -14.87 20.55 -39.80
CA ALA A 286 -13.57 20.79 -39.18
C ALA A 286 -13.12 19.62 -38.28
N GLU A 287 -14.01 19.13 -37.45
CA GLU A 287 -13.76 17.98 -36.57
C GLU A 287 -13.44 16.71 -37.35
N ALA A 288 -14.18 16.42 -38.44
CA ALA A 288 -13.93 15.27 -39.28
C ALA A 288 -12.56 15.34 -39.99
N LYS A 289 -12.13 16.53 -40.42
CA LYS A 289 -10.80 16.76 -41.01
C LYS A 289 -9.69 16.61 -39.97
N LYS A 290 -9.91 17.11 -38.76
CA LYS A 290 -8.96 16.92 -37.62
C LYS A 290 -8.84 15.43 -37.27
N LEU A 291 -9.96 14.73 -37.16
CA LEU A 291 -9.97 13.27 -36.93
C LEU A 291 -9.19 12.51 -38.02
N LEU A 292 -9.36 12.88 -39.29
CA LEU A 292 -8.61 12.26 -40.38
C LEU A 292 -7.10 12.52 -40.26
N GLN A 293 -6.72 13.73 -39.87
CA GLN A 293 -5.32 14.09 -39.64
C GLN A 293 -4.73 13.29 -38.48
N ASP A 294 -5.46 13.17 -37.36
CA ASP A 294 -5.04 12.42 -36.20
C ASP A 294 -4.84 10.93 -36.54
N LEU A 295 -5.78 10.33 -37.29
CA LEU A 295 -5.65 8.93 -37.77
C LEU A 295 -4.51 8.70 -38.77
N GLN A 296 -4.06 9.73 -39.51
CA GLN A 296 -3.02 9.61 -40.51
C GLN A 296 -1.63 9.97 -40.01
N SER A 297 -1.52 10.92 -39.09
CA SER A 297 -0.25 11.54 -38.66
C SER A 297 0.17 11.23 -37.25
N ARG A 298 -0.74 10.73 -36.41
CA ARG A 298 -0.48 10.38 -35.02
C ARG A 298 -0.68 8.89 -34.82
N ASN A 299 -0.14 8.35 -33.73
CA ASN A 299 -0.34 6.95 -33.33
C ASN A 299 -1.77 6.70 -32.77
N GLU A 300 -2.79 7.29 -33.46
CA GLU A 300 -4.20 7.17 -33.12
C GLU A 300 -4.85 6.07 -33.92
N ARG A 301 -5.66 5.24 -33.27
CA ARG A 301 -6.54 4.25 -33.90
C ARG A 301 -7.98 4.57 -33.59
N MET A 302 -8.89 3.99 -34.35
CA MET A 302 -10.32 4.09 -34.09
C MET A 302 -10.83 2.85 -33.39
N PHE A 303 -11.60 3.07 -32.33
CA PHE A 303 -12.26 2.02 -31.57
C PHE A 303 -13.75 2.24 -31.52
N LEU A 304 -14.49 1.12 -31.42
CA LEU A 304 -15.92 1.11 -31.11
C LEU A 304 -16.07 0.73 -29.63
N LEU A 305 -16.73 1.58 -28.87
CA LEU A 305 -16.95 1.42 -27.43
C LEU A 305 -18.43 1.21 -27.13
N THR A 306 -18.74 0.13 -26.37
CA THR A 306 -20.01 -0.04 -25.65
C THR A 306 -19.74 0.09 -24.16
N PHE A 307 -20.40 1.01 -23.49
CA PHE A 307 -20.23 1.27 -22.06
C PHE A 307 -21.50 0.88 -21.30
N LEU A 308 -21.45 -0.20 -20.52
CA LEU A 308 -22.57 -0.76 -19.77
C LEU A 308 -22.35 -0.64 -18.27
N ILE A 309 -23.43 -0.35 -17.54
CA ILE A 309 -23.43 -0.36 -16.07
C ILE A 309 -24.59 -1.24 -15.59
N LEU A 310 -24.29 -2.26 -14.79
CA LEU A 310 -25.24 -3.08 -14.08
C LEU A 310 -25.36 -2.57 -12.65
N ASN A 311 -26.54 -2.09 -12.28
CA ASN A 311 -26.91 -1.77 -10.90
C ASN A 311 -27.74 -2.92 -10.32
N THR A 312 -27.49 -3.27 -9.05
CA THR A 312 -28.22 -4.31 -8.32
C THR A 312 -28.75 -3.78 -6.99
N ALA A 313 -29.84 -4.36 -6.50
CA ALA A 313 -30.44 -4.02 -5.20
C ALA A 313 -31.36 -5.12 -4.69
N ASP A 314 -31.79 -5.03 -3.42
CA ASP A 314 -32.73 -5.96 -2.80
C ASP A 314 -34.18 -5.57 -3.05
N THR A 315 -34.44 -4.29 -3.26
CA THR A 315 -35.81 -3.76 -3.49
C THR A 315 -35.87 -2.88 -4.74
N PRO A 316 -37.04 -2.77 -5.40
CA PRO A 316 -37.19 -1.90 -6.57
C PRO A 316 -36.86 -0.43 -6.27
N ARG A 317 -37.25 0.08 -5.10
CA ARG A 317 -36.99 1.46 -4.70
C ARG A 317 -35.46 1.72 -4.54
N GLN A 318 -34.76 0.78 -3.96
CA GLN A 318 -33.30 0.88 -3.82
C GLN A 318 -32.62 0.80 -5.20
N LEU A 319 -33.10 -0.07 -6.10
CA LEU A 319 -32.59 -0.16 -7.46
C LEU A 319 -32.75 1.17 -8.20
N ASP A 320 -33.93 1.79 -8.12
CA ASP A 320 -34.17 3.09 -8.74
C ASP A 320 -33.30 4.20 -8.15
N ASN A 321 -33.06 4.19 -6.83
CA ASN A 321 -32.10 5.12 -6.19
C ASN A 321 -30.67 4.91 -6.69
N ASN A 322 -30.18 3.66 -6.81
CA ASN A 322 -28.85 3.36 -7.31
C ASN A 322 -28.69 3.84 -8.76
N ILE A 323 -29.69 3.61 -9.60
CA ILE A 323 -29.69 4.08 -10.99
C ILE A 323 -29.72 5.61 -11.05
N PHE A 324 -30.49 6.27 -10.18
CA PHE A 324 -30.51 7.73 -10.10
C PHE A 324 -29.14 8.29 -9.73
N GLN A 325 -28.44 7.71 -8.75
CA GLN A 325 -27.07 8.10 -8.40
C GLN A 325 -26.12 7.91 -9.57
N THR A 326 -26.17 6.75 -10.25
CA THR A 326 -25.39 6.48 -11.46
C THR A 326 -25.67 7.50 -12.57
N SER A 327 -26.95 7.86 -12.77
CA SER A 327 -27.34 8.88 -13.74
C SER A 327 -26.83 10.27 -13.38
N SER A 328 -26.80 10.62 -12.09
CA SER A 328 -26.26 11.90 -11.61
C SER A 328 -24.76 12.01 -11.86
N ILE A 329 -24.02 10.90 -11.68
CA ILE A 329 -22.59 10.85 -12.02
C ILE A 329 -22.41 11.03 -13.53
N ALA A 330 -23.17 10.33 -14.37
CA ALA A 330 -23.10 10.49 -15.82
C ALA A 330 -23.34 11.94 -16.26
N GLN A 331 -24.38 12.57 -15.70
CA GLN A 331 -24.72 13.97 -16.00
C GLN A 331 -23.62 14.97 -15.60
N LYS A 332 -22.94 14.73 -14.48
CA LYS A 332 -21.78 15.55 -14.05
C LYS A 332 -20.71 15.65 -15.15
N TYR A 333 -20.58 14.61 -15.97
CA TYR A 333 -19.60 14.53 -17.07
C TYR A 333 -20.23 14.73 -18.45
N ASN A 334 -21.40 15.36 -18.55
CA ASN A 334 -22.15 15.55 -19.79
C ASN A 334 -22.38 14.24 -20.57
N CYS A 335 -22.70 13.19 -19.85
CA CYS A 335 -23.13 11.90 -20.39
C CYS A 335 -24.55 11.60 -19.96
N ALA A 336 -25.27 10.80 -20.72
CA ALA A 336 -26.60 10.32 -20.36
C ALA A 336 -26.55 8.84 -20.02
N LEU A 337 -27.23 8.44 -18.95
CA LEU A 337 -27.46 7.04 -18.61
C LEU A 337 -28.86 6.63 -19.06
N THR A 338 -28.92 5.62 -19.91
CA THR A 338 -30.21 5.12 -20.44
C THR A 338 -30.34 3.64 -20.18
N ARG A 339 -31.46 3.20 -19.59
CA ARG A 339 -31.72 1.76 -19.38
C ARG A 339 -31.87 1.06 -20.72
N LEU A 340 -31.44 -0.20 -20.78
CA LEU A 340 -31.67 -1.10 -21.91
C LEU A 340 -33.08 -1.66 -21.82
N ASP A 341 -34.06 -0.90 -22.34
CA ASP A 341 -35.45 -1.34 -22.36
C ASP A 341 -35.61 -2.53 -23.31
N PHE A 342 -36.20 -3.63 -22.82
CA PHE A 342 -36.41 -4.90 -23.54
C PHE A 342 -35.14 -5.66 -24.01
N GLN A 343 -33.97 -5.25 -23.52
CA GLN A 343 -32.65 -5.87 -23.79
C GLN A 343 -31.90 -6.18 -22.50
N GLN A 344 -32.60 -6.48 -21.41
CA GLN A 344 -32.00 -6.71 -20.12
C GLN A 344 -31.24 -8.06 -20.06
N GLU A 345 -31.70 -9.06 -20.79
CA GLU A 345 -31.02 -10.36 -20.90
C GLU A 345 -29.70 -10.24 -21.67
N GLU A 346 -29.72 -9.61 -22.84
CA GLU A 346 -28.54 -9.34 -23.65
C GLU A 346 -27.56 -8.43 -22.91
N GLY A 347 -28.10 -7.45 -22.17
CA GLY A 347 -27.34 -6.56 -21.30
C GLY A 347 -26.62 -7.33 -20.19
N LEU A 348 -27.32 -8.26 -19.50
CA LEU A 348 -26.73 -9.09 -18.46
C LEU A 348 -25.59 -9.95 -19.03
N MET A 349 -25.84 -10.64 -20.15
CA MET A 349 -24.81 -11.47 -20.80
C MET A 349 -23.61 -10.65 -21.23
N SER A 350 -23.81 -9.41 -21.67
CA SER A 350 -22.73 -8.47 -22.01
C SER A 350 -22.03 -7.87 -20.77
N SER A 351 -22.65 -7.93 -19.60
CA SER A 351 -22.07 -7.42 -18.35
C SER A 351 -21.19 -8.46 -17.63
N LEU A 352 -21.23 -9.72 -18.02
CA LEU A 352 -20.37 -10.75 -17.47
C LEU A 352 -18.96 -10.69 -18.10
N PRO A 353 -17.87 -10.99 -17.35
CA PRO A 353 -16.50 -10.95 -17.88
C PRO A 353 -16.20 -12.12 -18.83
N LEU A 354 -17.00 -12.24 -19.86
CA LEU A 354 -16.92 -13.27 -20.91
C LEU A 354 -16.30 -12.78 -22.20
N GLY A 355 -16.19 -11.45 -22.40
CA GLY A 355 -15.78 -10.85 -23.66
C GLY A 355 -16.83 -10.99 -24.76
N LEU A 356 -18.11 -11.10 -24.39
CA LEU A 356 -19.28 -11.16 -25.27
C LEU A 356 -20.05 -9.85 -25.20
N ASN A 357 -20.22 -9.18 -26.34
CA ASN A 357 -21.08 -8.01 -26.46
C ASN A 357 -22.26 -8.35 -27.38
N GLN A 358 -23.46 -8.34 -26.82
CA GLN A 358 -24.72 -8.54 -27.55
C GLN A 358 -25.45 -7.21 -27.79
N ILE A 359 -24.89 -6.08 -27.33
CA ILE A 359 -25.48 -4.77 -27.45
C ILE A 359 -24.86 -4.03 -28.64
N GLU A 360 -25.68 -3.66 -29.61
CA GLU A 360 -25.24 -2.98 -30.84
C GLU A 360 -24.99 -1.47 -30.66
N ILE A 361 -25.27 -0.91 -29.48
CA ILE A 361 -25.03 0.51 -29.19
C ILE A 361 -23.55 0.76 -29.01
N GLN A 362 -22.92 1.39 -29.99
CA GLN A 362 -21.50 1.64 -30.03
C GLN A 362 -21.16 3.10 -30.30
N ARG A 363 -20.11 3.61 -29.68
CA ARG A 363 -19.54 4.94 -29.94
C ARG A 363 -18.16 4.79 -30.56
N GLY A 364 -17.95 5.43 -31.70
CA GLY A 364 -16.61 5.55 -32.30
C GLY A 364 -15.77 6.56 -31.55
N LEU A 365 -14.59 6.16 -31.08
CA LEU A 365 -13.63 6.99 -30.33
C LEU A 365 -12.21 6.74 -30.85
N THR A 366 -11.33 7.73 -30.69
CA THR A 366 -9.89 7.57 -30.95
C THR A 366 -9.18 6.92 -29.76
N THR A 367 -7.91 6.50 -29.93
CA THR A 367 -7.11 5.91 -28.85
C THR A 367 -7.10 6.82 -27.63
N SER A 368 -6.77 8.10 -27.81
CA SER A 368 -6.70 9.07 -26.70
C SER A 368 -8.04 9.24 -26.00
N SER A 369 -9.14 9.21 -26.76
CA SER A 369 -10.51 9.31 -26.18
C SER A 369 -10.92 8.07 -25.40
N VAL A 370 -10.54 6.87 -25.84
CA VAL A 370 -10.76 5.62 -25.06
C VAL A 370 -9.84 5.56 -23.84
N ALA A 371 -8.60 6.03 -23.99
CA ALA A 371 -7.62 6.03 -22.91
C ALA A 371 -8.01 6.92 -21.73
N ILE A 372 -8.90 7.89 -21.92
CA ILE A 372 -9.44 8.71 -20.81
C ILE A 372 -10.18 7.85 -19.78
N PHE A 373 -10.76 6.72 -20.17
CA PHE A 373 -11.27 5.73 -19.23
C PHE A 373 -10.12 4.95 -18.60
N VAL A 374 -9.22 5.69 -17.89
CA VAL A 374 -8.07 5.11 -17.22
C VAL A 374 -8.56 4.09 -16.20
N PRO A 375 -8.17 2.80 -16.33
CA PRO A 375 -8.67 1.75 -15.45
C PRO A 375 -8.03 1.78 -14.06
N PHE A 376 -7.15 2.74 -13.80
CA PHE A 376 -6.42 2.89 -12.56
C PHE A 376 -7.00 4.05 -11.75
N THR A 377 -7.36 3.78 -10.51
CA THR A 377 -7.96 4.77 -9.62
C THR A 377 -7.09 4.99 -8.40
N THR A 378 -7.22 4.11 -7.42
CA THR A 378 -6.50 4.15 -6.16
C THR A 378 -6.01 2.77 -5.81
N GLN A 379 -4.78 2.70 -5.38
CA GLN A 379 -4.18 1.44 -4.96
C GLN A 379 -4.80 1.00 -3.62
N GLU A 380 -5.06 -0.29 -3.50
CA GLU A 380 -5.52 -0.92 -2.27
C GLU A 380 -4.38 -1.69 -1.63
N LEU A 381 -4.29 -1.62 -0.31
CA LEU A 381 -3.34 -2.40 0.48
C LEU A 381 -4.09 -3.28 1.47
N PHE A 382 -4.57 -4.40 0.98
CA PHE A 382 -5.20 -5.42 1.80
C PHE A 382 -4.52 -6.77 1.56
N GLN A 383 -3.67 -7.18 2.51
CA GLN A 383 -2.97 -8.46 2.47
C GLN A 383 -3.67 -9.44 3.40
N ASN A 384 -4.01 -10.62 2.91
CA ASN A 384 -4.70 -11.70 3.64
C ASN A 384 -3.73 -12.60 4.42
N GLY A 385 -2.54 -12.15 4.73
CA GLY A 385 -1.54 -12.90 5.48
C GLY A 385 -1.89 -12.99 6.97
N SER A 386 -1.49 -14.09 7.62
CA SER A 386 -1.70 -14.29 9.07
C SER A 386 -0.92 -13.29 9.95
N GLU A 387 0.04 -12.57 9.39
CA GLU A 387 0.88 -11.59 10.08
C GLU A 387 0.67 -10.16 9.57
N ALA A 388 -0.37 -9.93 8.74
CA ALA A 388 -0.75 -8.59 8.29
C ALA A 388 -1.35 -7.78 9.44
N LEU A 389 -0.82 -6.56 9.65
CA LEU A 389 -1.26 -5.64 10.70
C LEU A 389 -2.16 -4.55 10.12
N TYR A 390 -3.10 -4.07 10.93
CA TYR A 390 -3.98 -2.96 10.59
C TYR A 390 -3.27 -1.61 10.77
N TYR A 391 -3.40 -0.74 9.77
CA TYR A 391 -2.79 0.61 9.79
C TYR A 391 -3.77 1.76 9.59
N GLY A 392 -5.04 1.48 9.44
CA GLY A 392 -6.10 2.47 9.25
C GLY A 392 -7.04 2.10 8.11
N ILE A 393 -7.84 3.07 7.70
CA ILE A 393 -8.75 2.99 6.56
C ILE A 393 -8.18 3.87 5.45
N ASN A 394 -8.19 3.38 4.22
CA ASN A 394 -7.83 4.19 3.05
C ASN A 394 -8.82 5.36 2.91
N ALA A 395 -8.33 6.59 2.99
CA ALA A 395 -9.17 7.79 2.94
C ALA A 395 -9.93 7.99 1.62
N LEU A 396 -9.54 7.25 0.55
CA LEU A 396 -10.16 7.36 -0.77
C LEU A 396 -11.21 6.27 -1.00
N SER A 397 -10.91 5.03 -0.60
CA SER A 397 -11.78 3.88 -0.87
C SER A 397 -12.57 3.41 0.35
N ASN A 398 -12.27 3.94 1.53
CA ASN A 398 -12.79 3.51 2.83
C ASN A 398 -12.54 2.02 3.15
N ASN A 399 -11.60 1.36 2.47
CA ASN A 399 -11.21 -0.01 2.75
C ASN A 399 -10.14 -0.07 3.84
N LEU A 400 -10.08 -1.20 4.57
CA LEU A 400 -9.04 -1.44 5.56
C LEU A 400 -7.67 -1.50 4.90
N ILE A 401 -6.68 -0.89 5.54
CA ILE A 401 -5.27 -1.04 5.20
C ILE A 401 -4.68 -2.11 6.10
N MET A 402 -4.35 -3.26 5.53
CA MET A 402 -3.76 -4.41 6.19
C MET A 402 -2.47 -4.80 5.48
N VAL A 403 -1.33 -4.70 6.13
CA VAL A 403 -0.03 -5.03 5.50
C VAL A 403 0.90 -5.75 6.47
N ASP A 404 1.73 -6.62 5.89
CA ASP A 404 2.85 -7.28 6.57
C ASP A 404 4.17 -6.64 6.15
N ARG A 405 4.83 -5.95 7.08
CA ARG A 405 6.13 -5.29 6.83
C ARG A 405 7.26 -6.29 6.52
N LYS A 406 7.15 -7.55 6.94
CA LYS A 406 8.15 -8.59 6.67
C LYS A 406 8.26 -8.92 5.16
N LEU A 407 7.22 -8.60 4.38
CA LEU A 407 7.21 -8.79 2.92
C LEU A 407 7.94 -7.67 2.15
N LEU A 408 8.28 -6.57 2.80
CA LEU A 408 9.06 -5.49 2.20
C LEU A 408 10.53 -5.88 2.01
N LYS A 409 11.17 -5.29 1.00
CA LYS A 409 12.63 -5.45 0.82
C LYS A 409 13.41 -4.88 2.01
N ASN A 410 12.96 -3.72 2.51
CA ASN A 410 13.50 -3.05 3.68
C ASN A 410 12.36 -2.84 4.69
N PRO A 411 12.13 -3.77 5.62
CA PRO A 411 11.03 -3.69 6.58
C PRO A 411 11.17 -2.58 7.61
N ASN A 412 12.31 -1.90 7.63
CA ASN A 412 12.58 -0.75 8.49
C ASN A 412 11.53 0.34 8.28
N GLY A 413 11.19 1.05 9.33
CA GLY A 413 10.10 2.03 9.27
C GLY A 413 10.37 3.33 10.01
N LEU A 414 9.61 4.35 9.61
CA LEU A 414 9.59 5.66 10.23
C LEU A 414 8.14 6.06 10.54
N ILE A 415 7.92 6.62 11.73
CA ILE A 415 6.66 7.28 12.12
C ILE A 415 6.96 8.76 12.31
N LEU A 416 6.43 9.60 11.42
CA LEU A 416 6.74 11.02 11.33
C LEU A 416 5.50 11.86 11.63
N GLY A 417 5.64 12.93 12.40
CA GLY A 417 4.51 13.84 12.63
C GLY A 417 4.78 14.88 13.71
N THR A 418 4.05 15.97 13.68
CA THR A 418 4.10 17.03 14.69
C THR A 418 3.61 16.55 16.07
N PRO A 419 3.93 17.25 17.17
CA PRO A 419 3.32 16.99 18.46
C PRO A 419 1.79 17.02 18.39
N GLY A 420 1.13 16.07 19.04
CA GLY A 420 -0.34 15.95 19.03
C GLY A 420 -0.96 15.36 17.75
N SER A 421 -0.17 14.95 16.75
CA SER A 421 -0.68 14.30 15.53
C SER A 421 -1.07 12.83 15.70
N GLY A 422 -0.72 12.21 16.84
CA GLY A 422 -1.03 10.80 17.14
C GLY A 422 0.14 9.81 16.96
N LYS A 423 1.40 10.26 16.86
CA LYS A 423 2.58 9.39 16.66
C LYS A 423 2.70 8.26 17.67
N SER A 424 2.76 8.62 18.96
CA SER A 424 2.92 7.64 20.05
C SER A 424 1.72 6.68 20.10
N PHE A 425 0.51 7.17 19.81
CA PHE A 425 -0.68 6.32 19.69
C PHE A 425 -0.56 5.32 18.54
N SER A 426 -0.14 5.76 17.35
CA SER A 426 0.05 4.89 16.18
C SER A 426 1.13 3.84 16.41
N ALA A 427 2.24 4.20 17.09
CA ALA A 427 3.27 3.25 17.48
C ALA A 427 2.74 2.22 18.47
N LYS A 428 2.03 2.64 19.52
CA LYS A 428 1.40 1.75 20.51
C LYS A 428 0.38 0.81 19.87
N ARG A 429 -0.40 1.29 18.89
CA ARG A 429 -1.33 0.46 18.13
C ARG A 429 -0.56 -0.60 17.33
N GLU A 430 0.51 -0.26 16.62
CA GLU A 430 1.32 -1.25 15.90
C GLU A 430 1.94 -2.27 16.85
N ILE A 431 2.47 -1.82 18.00
CA ILE A 431 3.04 -2.69 19.04
C ILE A 431 1.98 -3.68 19.53
N THR A 432 0.77 -3.20 19.84
CA THR A 432 -0.34 -4.05 20.28
C THR A 432 -0.74 -5.07 19.23
N ASN A 433 -0.87 -4.63 17.97
CA ASN A 433 -1.19 -5.51 16.85
C ASN A 433 -0.14 -6.60 16.67
N ALA A 434 1.14 -6.21 16.65
CA ALA A 434 2.25 -7.14 16.52
C ALA A 434 2.29 -8.15 17.68
N PHE A 435 2.03 -7.70 18.90
CA PHE A 435 1.96 -8.57 20.06
C PHE A 435 0.83 -9.61 19.96
N LEU A 436 -0.35 -9.20 19.52
CA LEU A 436 -1.53 -10.08 19.42
C LEU A 436 -1.46 -11.04 18.22
N ILE A 437 -0.93 -10.60 17.09
CA ILE A 437 -1.00 -11.30 15.81
C ILE A 437 0.29 -12.08 15.50
N CYS A 438 1.47 -11.57 15.92
CA CYS A 438 2.77 -12.18 15.63
C CYS A 438 3.40 -12.81 16.88
N PRO A 439 2.96 -13.99 17.36
CA PRO A 439 3.36 -14.55 18.65
C PRO A 439 4.86 -14.89 18.74
N LYS A 440 5.54 -15.01 17.61
CA LYS A 440 6.98 -15.32 17.56
C LYS A 440 7.86 -14.08 17.55
N ASP A 441 7.31 -12.88 17.42
CA ASP A 441 8.10 -11.65 17.37
C ASP A 441 8.40 -11.17 18.79
N ASP A 442 9.64 -10.78 19.02
CA ASP A 442 10.05 -10.03 20.21
C ASP A 442 9.88 -8.54 19.93
N ILE A 443 9.48 -7.78 20.93
CA ILE A 443 9.19 -6.34 20.82
C ILE A 443 10.05 -5.61 21.86
N ILE A 444 10.85 -4.66 21.39
CA ILE A 444 11.71 -3.84 22.27
C ILE A 444 11.41 -2.38 22.01
N ILE A 445 11.26 -1.62 23.09
CA ILE A 445 10.88 -0.20 23.04
C ILE A 445 11.95 0.59 23.78
N CYS A 446 12.46 1.64 23.15
CA CYS A 446 13.24 2.69 23.81
C CYS A 446 12.34 3.90 24.04
N ASP A 447 12.09 4.22 25.30
CA ASP A 447 11.10 5.22 25.75
C ASP A 447 11.77 6.38 26.50
N PRO A 448 12.15 7.46 25.80
CA PRO A 448 12.74 8.63 26.44
C PRO A 448 11.76 9.52 27.21
N GLU A 449 10.47 9.34 27.00
CA GLU A 449 9.44 10.20 27.60
C GLU A 449 8.55 9.48 28.63
N GLY A 450 8.70 8.15 28.80
CA GLY A 450 7.94 7.33 29.76
C GLY A 450 6.47 7.18 29.40
N GLU A 451 6.17 7.06 28.11
CA GLU A 451 4.79 6.97 27.60
C GLU A 451 4.29 5.55 27.40
N TYR A 452 5.18 4.54 27.28
CA TYR A 452 4.83 3.17 26.90
C TYR A 452 4.62 2.22 28.08
N THR A 453 5.01 2.62 29.29
CA THR A 453 4.89 1.79 30.50
C THR A 453 3.49 1.19 30.71
N PRO A 454 2.36 1.96 30.64
CA PRO A 454 1.03 1.39 30.88
C PRO A 454 0.65 0.31 29.85
N LEU A 455 1.08 0.45 28.61
CA LEU A 455 0.84 -0.54 27.55
C LEU A 455 1.63 -1.82 27.83
N VAL A 456 2.92 -1.70 28.15
CA VAL A 456 3.80 -2.84 28.38
C VAL A 456 3.36 -3.63 29.60
N GLU A 457 2.99 -2.96 30.70
CA GLU A 457 2.42 -3.61 31.92
C GLU A 457 1.11 -4.33 31.60
N ARG A 458 0.22 -3.75 30.79
CA ARG A 458 -1.04 -4.38 30.38
C ARG A 458 -0.82 -5.64 29.52
N LEU A 459 0.27 -5.68 28.77
CA LEU A 459 0.68 -6.84 27.96
C LEU A 459 1.61 -7.80 28.74
N HIS A 460 1.72 -7.65 30.07
CA HIS A 460 2.59 -8.43 30.97
C HIS A 460 4.05 -8.45 30.50
N GLY A 461 4.49 -7.35 29.91
CA GLY A 461 5.87 -7.14 29.50
C GLY A 461 6.74 -6.64 30.64
N GLN A 462 8.01 -6.47 30.33
CA GLN A 462 9.01 -5.99 31.28
C GLN A 462 9.32 -4.52 31.01
N VAL A 463 9.25 -3.70 32.06
CA VAL A 463 9.72 -2.32 32.02
C VAL A 463 11.01 -2.19 32.79
N ILE A 464 12.08 -1.79 32.12
CA ILE A 464 13.42 -1.57 32.68
C ILE A 464 13.61 -0.08 32.81
N LYS A 465 13.56 0.41 34.06
CA LYS A 465 13.77 1.83 34.35
C LYS A 465 15.25 2.12 34.54
N LEU A 466 15.81 2.95 33.68
CA LEU A 466 17.17 3.47 33.84
C LEU A 466 17.12 4.86 34.46
N SER A 467 17.72 5.02 35.62
CA SER A 467 17.78 6.28 36.34
C SER A 467 19.22 6.65 36.75
N PRO A 468 19.55 7.93 36.96
CA PRO A 468 20.89 8.34 37.41
C PRO A 468 21.28 7.76 38.77
N THR A 469 20.28 7.33 39.55
CA THR A 469 20.48 6.73 40.87
C THR A 469 20.69 5.21 40.79
N GLY A 470 20.59 4.59 39.59
CA GLY A 470 20.69 3.16 39.41
C GLY A 470 19.56 2.36 40.06
N LYS A 471 18.39 2.96 40.31
CA LYS A 471 17.23 2.31 40.94
C LYS A 471 16.09 2.10 39.97
N GLY A 472 15.57 0.88 39.91
CA GLY A 472 14.35 0.52 39.20
C GLY A 472 13.08 1.04 39.88
N TYR A 473 11.90 0.67 39.36
CA TYR A 473 10.60 1.07 39.91
C TYR A 473 10.35 0.51 41.32
N ASP A 474 10.87 -0.66 41.64
CA ASP A 474 10.79 -1.33 42.94
C ASP A 474 11.88 -0.89 43.93
N GLY A 475 12.75 0.04 43.51
CA GLY A 475 13.89 0.51 44.28
C GLY A 475 15.09 -0.43 44.28
N SER A 476 15.03 -1.57 43.59
CA SER A 476 16.16 -2.49 43.38
C SER A 476 17.22 -1.86 42.45
N PRO A 477 18.49 -2.27 42.56
CA PRO A 477 19.51 -1.84 41.62
C PRO A 477 19.16 -2.28 40.20
N CYS A 478 19.30 -1.36 39.21
CA CYS A 478 19.00 -1.61 37.81
C CYS A 478 20.11 -1.01 36.96
N TYR A 479 20.96 -1.89 36.41
CA TYR A 479 22.15 -1.50 35.65
C TYR A 479 22.22 -2.26 34.31
N ILE A 480 22.76 -1.58 33.32
CA ILE A 480 23.12 -2.15 32.01
C ILE A 480 24.53 -1.75 31.70
N ASN A 481 25.37 -2.73 31.41
CA ASN A 481 26.75 -2.53 31.04
C ASN A 481 26.89 -2.21 29.54
N PRO A 482 27.34 -1.05 29.13
CA PRO A 482 27.59 -0.73 27.73
C PRO A 482 28.72 -1.56 27.12
N MET A 483 29.54 -2.21 27.95
CA MET A 483 30.63 -3.06 27.50
C MET A 483 30.19 -4.54 27.28
N ASP A 484 28.92 -4.91 27.48
CA ASP A 484 28.44 -6.25 27.23
C ASP A 484 28.65 -6.65 25.77
N LEU A 485 29.25 -7.84 25.55
CA LEU A 485 29.56 -8.39 24.25
C LEU A 485 28.93 -9.77 24.09
N ASN A 486 28.08 -9.93 23.07
CA ASN A 486 27.60 -11.24 22.67
C ASN A 486 28.54 -11.85 21.62
N LEU A 487 28.92 -13.13 21.82
CA LEU A 487 29.76 -13.87 20.88
C LEU A 487 29.00 -14.74 19.88
N ASP A 488 27.66 -14.80 19.99
CA ASP A 488 26.78 -15.59 19.10
C ASP A 488 26.56 -14.88 17.74
N TYR A 489 27.66 -14.61 17.05
CA TYR A 489 27.66 -14.08 15.69
C TYR A 489 27.88 -15.18 14.66
N SER A 490 27.50 -14.93 13.38
CA SER A 490 27.90 -15.80 12.28
C SER A 490 29.40 -15.66 12.00
N ASP A 491 30.00 -16.70 11.41
CA ASP A 491 31.44 -16.77 11.10
C ASP A 491 31.98 -15.60 10.24
N ASP A 492 31.10 -14.88 9.57
CA ASP A 492 31.45 -13.75 8.68
C ASP A 492 31.56 -12.39 9.39
N ASP A 493 31.11 -12.26 10.64
CA ASP A 493 31.09 -10.99 11.38
C ASP A 493 32.06 -11.01 12.55
N ASN A 494 32.78 -9.92 12.76
CA ASN A 494 33.67 -9.73 13.90
C ASN A 494 32.93 -8.95 15.02
N PRO A 495 32.49 -9.63 16.11
CA PRO A 495 31.79 -8.98 17.21
C PRO A 495 32.52 -7.81 17.83
N LEU A 496 33.85 -7.93 17.95
CA LEU A 496 34.71 -6.92 18.55
C LEU A 496 34.77 -5.65 17.67
N SER A 497 34.72 -5.77 16.34
CA SER A 497 34.74 -4.63 15.46
C SER A 497 33.47 -3.79 15.62
N LEU A 498 32.29 -4.44 15.66
CA LEU A 498 31.01 -3.76 15.90
C LEU A 498 30.95 -3.12 17.27
N LYS A 499 31.53 -3.80 18.28
CA LYS A 499 31.61 -3.26 19.63
C LYS A 499 32.56 -2.07 19.70
N SER A 500 33.67 -2.10 18.96
CA SER A 500 34.58 -0.95 18.82
C SER A 500 33.87 0.27 18.24
N ASP A 501 33.08 0.09 17.16
CA ASP A 501 32.29 1.16 16.56
C ASP A 501 31.26 1.73 17.54
N PHE A 502 30.60 0.88 18.33
CA PHE A 502 29.70 1.32 19.39
C PHE A 502 30.46 2.15 20.46
N ILE A 503 31.62 1.67 20.93
CA ILE A 503 32.39 2.37 21.95
C ILE A 503 32.94 3.70 21.43
N LEU A 504 33.34 3.77 20.16
CA LEU A 504 33.70 5.01 19.48
C LEU A 504 32.54 6.03 19.52
N SER A 505 31.32 5.57 19.22
CA SER A 505 30.12 6.41 19.29
C SER A 505 29.80 6.85 20.72
N LEU A 506 30.00 5.97 21.70
CA LEU A 506 29.83 6.29 23.12
C LEU A 506 30.86 7.35 23.58
N CYS A 507 32.13 7.19 23.21
CA CYS A 507 33.19 8.15 23.53
C CYS A 507 32.92 9.51 22.84
N GLU A 508 32.40 9.55 21.62
CA GLU A 508 32.02 10.79 20.95
C GLU A 508 30.95 11.56 21.72
N LEU A 509 29.91 10.84 22.20
CA LEU A 509 28.86 11.48 23.05
C LEU A 509 29.41 12.01 24.37
N ILE A 510 30.43 11.38 24.92
CA ILE A 510 31.05 11.73 26.22
C ILE A 510 32.02 12.88 26.08
N VAL A 511 32.97 12.77 25.13
CA VAL A 511 34.02 13.77 24.92
C VAL A 511 33.41 15.07 24.37
N GLY A 512 32.42 14.96 23.50
CA GLY A 512 31.74 16.08 22.88
C GLY A 512 32.62 16.84 21.87
N GLY A 513 32.05 17.89 21.32
CA GLY A 513 32.71 18.77 20.36
C GLY A 513 31.89 18.92 19.07
N LYS A 514 32.18 19.99 18.28
CA LYS A 514 31.48 20.22 17.01
C LYS A 514 32.03 19.35 15.87
N ASP A 515 33.28 18.90 16.01
CA ASP A 515 34.01 18.20 14.95
C ASP A 515 34.14 16.68 15.21
N GLY A 516 33.46 16.16 16.24
CA GLY A 516 33.52 14.74 16.63
C GLY A 516 34.90 14.32 17.14
N LEU A 517 35.18 13.01 17.15
CA LEU A 517 36.50 12.47 17.55
C LEU A 517 37.53 12.62 16.45
N ALA A 518 38.73 13.10 16.82
CA ALA A 518 39.85 13.18 15.89
C ALA A 518 40.35 11.76 15.50
N PRO A 519 40.98 11.59 14.32
CA PRO A 519 41.50 10.28 13.88
C PRO A 519 42.44 9.60 14.84
N VAL A 520 43.28 10.38 15.55
CA VAL A 520 44.19 9.91 16.59
C VAL A 520 43.41 9.35 17.78
N GLU A 521 42.36 10.04 18.24
CA GLU A 521 41.49 9.64 19.33
C GLU A 521 40.77 8.32 19.01
N LYS A 522 40.22 8.18 17.78
CA LYS A 522 39.58 6.95 17.30
C LYS A 522 40.56 5.75 17.35
N THR A 523 41.80 5.95 16.90
CA THR A 523 42.84 4.90 16.93
C THR A 523 43.20 4.47 18.35
N ILE A 524 43.29 5.42 19.27
CA ILE A 524 43.61 5.13 20.68
C ILE A 524 42.48 4.36 21.34
N ILE A 525 41.20 4.80 21.11
CA ILE A 525 40.03 4.10 21.66
C ILE A 525 39.97 2.66 21.14
N ASP A 526 40.09 2.41 19.82
CA ASP A 526 40.06 1.08 19.22
C ASP A 526 41.17 0.18 19.80
N ARG A 527 42.37 0.73 19.97
CA ARG A 527 43.49 0.01 20.61
C ARG A 527 43.12 -0.39 22.05
N CYS A 528 42.59 0.51 22.85
CA CYS A 528 42.20 0.26 24.24
C CYS A 528 41.05 -0.77 24.30
N VAL A 529 40.10 -0.70 23.42
CA VAL A 529 39.01 -1.70 23.33
C VAL A 529 39.56 -3.10 23.12
N ARG A 530 40.51 -3.28 22.19
CA ARG A 530 41.16 -4.60 21.97
C ARG A 530 41.93 -5.10 23.19
N ILE A 531 42.54 -4.21 23.96
CA ILE A 531 43.22 -4.57 25.18
C ILE A 531 42.25 -5.06 26.24
N VAL A 532 41.18 -4.33 26.46
CA VAL A 532 40.19 -4.57 27.53
C VAL A 532 39.40 -5.86 27.31
N TYR A 533 39.07 -6.21 26.05
CA TYR A 533 38.33 -7.44 25.76
C TYR A 533 39.20 -8.70 25.66
N ARG A 534 40.54 -8.60 25.77
CA ARG A 534 41.44 -9.74 25.61
C ARG A 534 41.12 -10.89 26.56
N ASP A 535 40.90 -10.59 27.84
CA ASP A 535 40.63 -11.60 28.86
C ASP A 535 39.29 -12.28 28.67
N TYR A 536 38.26 -11.50 28.32
CA TYR A 536 36.94 -12.04 28.00
C TYR A 536 36.94 -12.92 26.74
N LEU A 537 37.68 -12.55 25.70
CA LEU A 537 37.77 -13.34 24.47
C LEU A 537 38.51 -14.65 24.67
N ASN A 538 39.48 -14.71 25.62
CA ASN A 538 40.21 -15.92 25.97
C ASN A 538 39.38 -16.86 26.87
N ASP A 539 38.57 -16.31 27.79
CA ASP A 539 37.73 -17.06 28.72
C ASP A 539 36.40 -16.32 28.88
N PRO A 540 35.37 -16.59 28.03
CA PRO A 540 34.13 -15.83 27.97
C PRO A 540 33.20 -16.16 29.16
N LYS A 541 33.55 -15.68 30.32
CA LYS A 541 32.76 -15.74 31.54
C LYS A 541 32.19 -14.36 31.89
N PRO A 542 31.01 -14.27 32.51
CA PRO A 542 30.43 -13.00 32.97
C PRO A 542 31.39 -12.17 33.86
N GLU A 543 32.23 -12.85 34.63
CA GLU A 543 33.21 -12.24 35.54
C GLU A 543 34.33 -11.50 34.81
N ASN A 544 34.65 -11.94 33.58
CA ASN A 544 35.69 -11.35 32.73
C ASN A 544 35.13 -10.26 31.80
N MET A 545 33.81 -10.00 31.83
CA MET A 545 33.19 -8.95 31.02
C MET A 545 33.70 -7.58 31.51
N PRO A 546 34.30 -6.77 30.62
CA PRO A 546 34.84 -5.49 31.02
C PRO A 546 33.76 -4.50 31.40
N LEU A 547 34.14 -3.52 32.20
CA LEU A 547 33.35 -2.34 32.56
C LEU A 547 33.96 -1.08 31.93
N LEU A 548 33.25 0.04 32.00
CA LEU A 548 33.76 1.36 31.57
C LEU A 548 35.03 1.73 32.35
N GLU A 549 35.17 1.28 33.59
CA GLU A 549 36.37 1.46 34.42
C GLU A 549 37.61 0.81 33.78
N ASP A 550 37.45 -0.35 33.15
CA ASP A 550 38.57 -1.05 32.48
C ASP A 550 39.04 -0.25 31.26
N LEU A 551 38.09 0.32 30.49
CA LEU A 551 38.41 1.21 29.38
C LEU A 551 39.10 2.49 29.87
N TYR A 552 38.59 3.09 30.95
CA TYR A 552 39.21 4.24 31.59
C TYR A 552 40.65 3.95 32.01
N ASN A 553 40.89 2.84 32.70
CA ASN A 553 42.20 2.43 33.13
C ASN A 553 43.16 2.13 31.95
N ALA A 554 42.66 1.50 30.88
CA ALA A 554 43.41 1.27 29.66
C ALA A 554 43.84 2.57 28.97
N LEU A 555 42.96 3.57 28.94
CA LEU A 555 43.26 4.90 28.40
C LEU A 555 44.28 5.66 29.28
N ARG A 556 44.14 5.56 30.60
CA ARG A 556 45.10 6.16 31.55
C ARG A 556 46.51 5.55 31.44
N ALA A 557 46.62 4.31 31.02
CA ALA A 557 47.88 3.62 30.83
C ALA A 557 48.59 4.00 29.52
N GLN A 558 47.97 4.78 28.63
CA GLN A 558 48.58 5.28 27.40
C GLN A 558 49.36 6.57 27.66
N ASP A 559 50.47 6.78 26.95
CA ASP A 559 51.34 7.96 27.13
C ASP A 559 50.84 9.19 26.33
N GLU A 560 49.91 8.99 25.36
CA GLU A 560 49.40 10.07 24.49
C GLU A 560 48.50 11.04 25.27
N LYS A 561 48.65 12.34 24.99
CA LYS A 561 47.83 13.41 25.60
C LYS A 561 46.35 13.28 25.30
N GLU A 562 46.02 12.81 24.10
CA GLU A 562 44.69 12.55 23.62
C GLU A 562 44.03 11.43 24.45
N ALA A 563 44.74 10.39 24.80
CA ALA A 563 44.27 9.35 25.68
C ALA A 563 43.94 9.86 27.09
N GLN A 564 44.83 10.71 27.65
CA GLN A 564 44.58 11.34 28.96
C GLN A 564 43.36 12.30 28.92
N TYR A 565 43.16 13.00 27.79
CA TYR A 565 42.00 13.85 27.59
C TYR A 565 40.71 13.05 27.58
N ILE A 566 40.62 11.95 26.81
CA ILE A 566 39.47 11.04 26.74
C ILE A 566 39.21 10.42 28.11
N ALA A 567 40.26 9.94 28.80
CA ALA A 567 40.12 9.37 30.12
C ALA A 567 39.55 10.38 31.13
N THR A 568 40.00 11.63 31.08
CA THR A 568 39.47 12.68 31.95
C THR A 568 38.00 12.99 31.66
N ALA A 569 37.58 12.95 30.39
CA ALA A 569 36.19 13.10 30.02
C ALA A 569 35.29 11.93 30.48
N LEU A 570 35.85 10.70 30.50
CA LEU A 570 35.18 9.49 30.99
C LEU A 570 35.06 9.46 32.53
N GLU A 571 35.89 10.16 33.27
CA GLU A 571 36.01 10.05 34.73
C GLU A 571 34.66 10.28 35.46
N ILE A 572 33.81 11.22 34.97
CA ILE A 572 32.50 11.50 35.56
C ILE A 572 31.53 10.31 35.44
N TYR A 573 31.73 9.46 34.42
CA TYR A 573 30.90 8.27 34.15
C TYR A 573 31.45 7.00 34.81
N VAL A 574 32.64 7.03 35.33
CA VAL A 574 33.32 5.89 35.98
C VAL A 574 33.35 6.04 37.49
N THR A 575 34.01 7.08 37.97
CA THR A 575 34.18 7.36 39.41
C THR A 575 33.33 8.53 39.89
N GLY A 576 32.74 9.32 38.97
CA GLY A 576 31.97 10.50 39.28
C GLY A 576 30.48 10.20 39.51
N SER A 577 29.68 11.27 39.47
CA SER A 577 28.24 11.26 39.83
C SER A 577 27.33 10.62 38.77
N LEU A 578 27.87 10.30 37.59
CA LEU A 578 27.08 9.74 36.48
C LEU A 578 27.47 8.29 36.14
N ASN A 579 27.90 7.52 37.16
CA ASN A 579 28.45 6.18 36.98
C ASN A 579 27.43 5.05 36.81
N VAL A 580 26.19 5.36 36.48
CA VAL A 580 25.12 4.35 36.32
C VAL A 580 25.42 3.27 35.28
N PHE A 581 26.29 3.55 34.31
CA PHE A 581 26.71 2.61 33.26
C PHE A 581 28.03 1.91 33.56
N ASN A 582 28.61 2.09 34.77
CA ASN A 582 29.83 1.43 35.19
C ASN A 582 29.56 0.26 36.15
N HIS A 583 28.59 -0.58 35.82
CA HIS A 583 28.21 -1.76 36.61
C HIS A 583 27.88 -2.92 35.67
N HIS A 584 28.06 -4.16 36.13
CA HIS A 584 27.62 -5.33 35.38
C HIS A 584 26.09 -5.33 35.22
N THR A 585 25.61 -5.77 34.07
CA THR A 585 24.19 -5.92 33.82
C THR A 585 23.55 -6.89 34.80
N ASN A 586 22.53 -6.44 35.49
CA ASN A 586 21.81 -7.19 36.50
C ASN A 586 20.28 -7.32 36.19
N VAL A 587 19.86 -6.94 35.01
CA VAL A 587 18.47 -7.04 34.56
C VAL A 587 18.31 -8.23 33.61
N ASP A 588 17.22 -8.98 33.80
CA ASP A 588 16.85 -10.01 32.84
C ASP A 588 16.02 -9.40 31.71
N VAL A 589 16.49 -9.53 30.49
CA VAL A 589 15.85 -8.96 29.28
C VAL A 589 15.15 -10.01 28.43
N ASN A 590 14.77 -11.15 29.02
CA ASN A 590 14.25 -12.32 28.28
C ASN A 590 12.74 -12.22 27.96
N SER A 591 12.01 -11.22 28.47
CA SER A 591 10.60 -11.02 28.12
C SER A 591 10.40 -10.79 26.61
N ARG A 592 9.28 -11.25 26.10
CA ARG A 592 8.89 -11.04 24.68
C ARG A 592 8.67 -9.56 24.35
N ILE A 593 8.20 -8.78 25.33
CA ILE A 593 8.06 -7.33 25.20
C ILE A 593 8.83 -6.63 26.31
N VAL A 594 9.78 -5.79 25.95
CA VAL A 594 10.67 -5.07 26.87
C VAL A 594 10.63 -3.58 26.55
N CYS A 595 10.38 -2.75 27.55
CA CYS A 595 10.47 -1.30 27.46
C CYS A 595 11.62 -0.78 28.31
N TYR A 596 12.54 -0.07 27.70
CA TYR A 596 13.57 0.69 28.41
C TYR A 596 13.07 2.11 28.67
N ASP A 597 12.59 2.38 29.87
CA ASP A 597 12.22 3.72 30.31
C ASP A 597 13.48 4.48 30.74
N ILE A 598 13.86 5.47 29.93
CA ILE A 598 15.03 6.33 30.13
C ILE A 598 14.65 7.79 30.44
N LYS A 599 13.40 8.04 30.81
CA LYS A 599 12.87 9.39 31.07
C LYS A 599 13.65 10.14 32.14
N GLU A 600 14.02 9.46 33.23
CA GLU A 600 14.73 10.07 34.35
C GLU A 600 16.21 10.35 34.07
N LEU A 601 16.78 9.77 33.00
CA LEU A 601 18.12 10.12 32.56
C LEU A 601 18.15 11.58 32.09
N GLY A 602 18.90 12.44 32.79
CA GLY A 602 19.06 13.85 32.43
C GLY A 602 19.65 14.01 31.02
N LYS A 603 19.65 15.23 30.49
CA LYS A 603 20.06 15.51 29.10
C LYS A 603 21.39 14.89 28.67
N GLN A 604 22.37 14.80 29.58
CA GLN A 604 23.67 14.22 29.29
C GLN A 604 23.62 12.69 29.15
N LEU A 605 22.87 12.01 30.04
CA LEU A 605 22.77 10.55 30.03
C LEU A 605 21.72 10.03 29.05
N LYS A 606 20.73 10.84 28.64
CA LYS A 606 19.63 10.38 27.77
C LYS A 606 20.14 9.84 26.43
N LYS A 607 21.05 10.55 25.75
CA LYS A 607 21.63 10.10 24.48
C LYS A 607 22.50 8.84 24.66
N ILE A 608 23.28 8.80 25.74
CA ILE A 608 24.08 7.63 26.10
C ILE A 608 23.15 6.44 26.36
N GLY A 609 22.08 6.64 27.14
CA GLY A 609 21.07 5.61 27.40
C GLY A 609 20.42 5.08 26.13
N MET A 610 20.03 5.95 25.19
CA MET A 610 19.49 5.54 23.90
C MET A 610 20.50 4.69 23.09
N LEU A 611 21.77 5.09 23.06
CA LEU A 611 22.82 4.36 22.37
C LEU A 611 23.07 2.99 23.02
N VAL A 612 23.08 2.91 24.34
CA VAL A 612 23.21 1.65 25.09
C VAL A 612 22.04 0.71 24.83
N VAL A 613 20.81 1.25 24.82
CA VAL A 613 19.61 0.46 24.46
C VAL A 613 19.74 -0.06 23.05
N GLN A 614 20.18 0.75 22.08
CA GLN A 614 20.38 0.30 20.69
C GLN A 614 21.38 -0.86 20.58
N ASP A 615 22.45 -0.85 21.35
CA ASP A 615 23.41 -1.96 21.42
C ASP A 615 22.77 -3.22 22.05
N GLN A 616 22.00 -3.09 23.12
CA GLN A 616 21.25 -4.21 23.71
C GLN A 616 20.22 -4.81 22.74
N VAL A 617 19.54 -3.98 21.97
CA VAL A 617 18.65 -4.45 20.91
C VAL A 617 19.40 -5.23 19.84
N TRP A 618 20.57 -4.75 19.44
CA TRP A 618 21.41 -5.45 18.49
C TRP A 618 21.81 -6.84 19.01
N ASN A 619 22.22 -6.95 20.27
CA ASN A 619 22.49 -8.23 20.90
C ASN A 619 21.27 -9.16 20.88
N ARG A 620 20.07 -8.64 21.13
CA ARG A 620 18.82 -9.41 21.05
C ARG A 620 18.51 -9.89 19.63
N VAL A 621 18.73 -9.05 18.63
CA VAL A 621 18.54 -9.39 17.20
C VAL A 621 19.47 -10.54 16.80
N THR A 622 20.72 -10.53 17.25
CA THR A 622 21.69 -11.60 16.95
C THR A 622 21.26 -12.94 17.56
N ILE A 623 20.79 -12.94 18.80
CA ILE A 623 20.25 -14.14 19.48
C ILE A 623 18.99 -14.64 18.75
N ASN A 624 18.06 -13.76 18.44
CA ASN A 624 16.80 -14.12 17.81
C ASN A 624 16.97 -14.65 16.39
N ARG A 625 17.99 -14.18 15.65
CA ARG A 625 18.34 -14.73 14.33
C ARG A 625 18.61 -16.24 14.39
N ALA A 626 19.40 -16.70 15.37
CA ALA A 626 19.69 -18.11 15.55
C ALA A 626 18.41 -18.93 15.87
N ALA A 627 17.44 -18.31 16.54
CA ALA A 627 16.13 -18.90 16.86
C ALA A 627 15.05 -18.71 15.77
N HIS A 628 15.39 -18.13 14.61
CA HIS A 628 14.45 -17.76 13.55
C HIS A 628 13.29 -16.90 14.03
N LYS A 629 13.53 -15.97 14.95
CA LYS A 629 12.57 -15.01 15.48
C LYS A 629 12.84 -13.61 14.92
N THR A 630 11.77 -12.86 14.70
CA THR A 630 11.86 -11.44 14.34
C THR A 630 11.94 -10.58 15.59
N THR A 631 12.74 -9.54 15.56
CA THR A 631 12.82 -8.52 16.62
C THR A 631 12.31 -7.19 16.10
N ARG A 632 11.20 -6.69 16.65
CA ARG A 632 10.67 -5.35 16.37
C ARG A 632 11.24 -4.37 17.39
N TYR A 633 11.84 -3.31 16.89
CA TYR A 633 12.46 -2.27 17.72
C TYR A 633 11.80 -0.92 17.48
N TYR A 634 11.23 -0.34 18.50
CA TYR A 634 10.61 1.00 18.47
C TYR A 634 11.48 1.98 19.23
N LEU A 635 11.95 3.00 18.55
CA LEU A 635 12.85 4.02 19.11
C LEU A 635 12.15 5.38 19.03
N ASP A 636 11.67 5.86 20.14
CA ASP A 636 11.06 7.19 20.22
C ASP A 636 12.13 8.29 20.29
N GLU A 637 11.79 9.49 19.82
CA GLU A 637 12.71 10.65 19.70
C GLU A 637 14.01 10.30 18.95
N PHE A 638 13.91 9.47 17.90
CA PHE A 638 15.05 8.94 17.14
C PHE A 638 16.05 10.00 16.68
N HIS A 639 15.58 11.20 16.36
CA HIS A 639 16.43 12.33 15.93
C HIS A 639 17.55 12.69 16.93
N LEU A 640 17.41 12.31 18.21
CA LEU A 640 18.43 12.59 19.20
C LEU A 640 19.75 11.83 18.96
N LEU A 641 19.71 10.65 18.35
CA LEU A 641 20.90 9.86 18.01
C LEU A 641 21.55 10.29 16.69
N LEU A 642 20.92 11.16 15.94
CA LEU A 642 21.36 11.51 14.58
C LEU A 642 22.04 12.88 14.51
N LYS A 643 22.28 13.52 15.64
CA LYS A 643 22.88 14.87 15.71
C LYS A 643 24.40 14.85 15.64
N GLU A 644 25.04 13.84 16.20
CA GLU A 644 26.48 13.65 16.20
C GLU A 644 26.89 12.70 15.07
N GLU A 645 27.98 12.99 14.36
CA GLU A 645 28.40 12.29 13.13
C GLU A 645 28.65 10.79 13.35
N GLN A 646 29.47 10.43 14.37
CA GLN A 646 29.81 9.05 14.63
C GLN A 646 28.60 8.23 15.10
N THR A 647 27.76 8.82 15.95
CA THR A 647 26.54 8.17 16.45
C THR A 647 25.51 8.00 15.34
N ALA A 648 25.38 8.98 14.45
CA ALA A 648 24.54 8.88 13.26
C ALA A 648 25.06 7.76 12.33
N SER A 649 26.36 7.71 12.06
CA SER A 649 26.98 6.67 11.22
C SER A 649 26.75 5.26 11.81
N TYR A 650 26.98 5.08 13.11
CA TYR A 650 26.71 3.82 13.80
C TYR A 650 25.22 3.43 13.71
N SER A 651 24.31 4.37 13.97
CA SER A 651 22.87 4.11 13.88
C SER A 651 22.43 3.72 12.48
N VAL A 652 22.96 4.36 11.44
CA VAL A 652 22.70 4.02 10.02
C VAL A 652 23.23 2.63 9.67
N GLU A 653 24.43 2.28 10.14
CA GLU A 653 25.02 0.96 9.88
C GLU A 653 24.19 -0.15 10.53
N ILE A 654 23.79 0.01 11.78
CA ILE A 654 22.90 -0.92 12.48
C ILE A 654 21.55 -1.01 11.77
N TRP A 655 20.97 0.12 11.32
CA TRP A 655 19.71 0.17 10.59
C TRP A 655 19.74 -0.66 9.30
N LYS A 656 20.86 -0.59 8.56
CA LYS A 656 21.07 -1.42 7.35
C LYS A 656 21.22 -2.90 7.67
N ARG A 657 21.85 -3.23 8.82
CA ARG A 657 22.08 -4.62 9.25
C ARG A 657 20.82 -5.31 9.75
N TYR A 658 19.90 -4.59 10.42
CA TYR A 658 18.64 -5.14 10.92
C TYR A 658 17.90 -5.96 9.86
N ARG A 659 17.80 -5.46 8.63
CA ARG A 659 17.17 -6.15 7.51
C ARG A 659 17.70 -7.56 7.28
N LYS A 660 19.02 -7.76 7.33
CA LYS A 660 19.67 -9.05 7.07
C LYS A 660 19.54 -10.01 8.26
N TRP A 661 19.26 -9.47 9.44
CA TRP A 661 19.29 -10.21 10.71
C TRP A 661 17.90 -10.43 11.31
N GLY A 662 16.83 -10.12 10.56
CA GLY A 662 15.44 -10.30 11.02
C GLY A 662 14.98 -9.25 12.03
N GLY A 663 15.65 -8.10 12.08
CA GLY A 663 15.22 -6.94 12.85
C GLY A 663 14.31 -6.02 12.02
N ILE A 664 13.31 -5.43 12.68
CA ILE A 664 12.39 -4.45 12.10
C ILE A 664 12.42 -3.19 12.97
N PRO A 665 13.40 -2.29 12.76
CA PRO A 665 13.47 -1.05 13.52
C PRO A 665 12.40 -0.07 13.01
N THR A 666 11.88 0.74 13.93
CA THR A 666 10.93 1.82 13.68
C THR A 666 11.35 3.06 14.45
N GLY A 667 11.82 4.07 13.72
CA GLY A 667 12.18 5.36 14.28
C GLY A 667 10.96 6.27 14.36
N ILE A 668 10.72 6.85 15.53
CA ILE A 668 9.59 7.75 15.77
C ILE A 668 10.16 9.15 16.04
N THR A 669 9.72 10.15 15.30
CA THR A 669 10.23 11.50 15.50
C THR A 669 9.23 12.57 15.07
N GLN A 670 9.34 13.72 15.74
CA GLN A 670 8.59 14.94 15.43
C GLN A 670 9.40 15.94 14.59
N ASN A 671 10.70 15.77 14.50
CA ASN A 671 11.59 16.74 13.87
C ASN A 671 12.27 16.16 12.63
N VAL A 672 11.58 16.28 11.50
CA VAL A 672 12.07 15.77 10.21
C VAL A 672 13.23 16.60 9.67
N LYS A 673 13.27 17.91 9.96
CA LYS A 673 14.34 18.79 9.52
C LYS A 673 15.70 18.37 10.10
N ASP A 674 15.72 17.98 11.37
CA ASP A 674 16.93 17.47 12.00
C ASP A 674 17.34 16.10 11.42
N LEU A 675 16.38 15.29 11.00
CA LEU A 675 16.66 14.04 10.29
C LEU A 675 17.36 14.26 8.94
N LEU A 676 16.96 15.26 8.20
CA LEU A 676 17.46 15.52 6.84
C LEU A 676 18.68 16.45 6.80
N SER A 677 19.28 16.74 7.97
CA SER A 677 20.43 17.66 8.07
C SER A 677 21.77 17.01 7.66
N SER A 678 21.85 15.69 7.59
CA SER A 678 23.07 14.97 7.19
C SER A 678 22.81 13.94 6.10
N ARG A 679 23.84 13.68 5.28
CA ARG A 679 23.80 12.68 4.21
C ARG A 679 23.63 11.26 4.74
N GLU A 680 24.13 10.98 5.94
CA GLU A 680 24.00 9.69 6.63
C GLU A 680 22.52 9.39 6.89
N VAL A 681 21.73 10.40 7.21
CA VAL A 681 20.31 10.26 7.53
C VAL A 681 19.46 10.04 6.28
N GLU A 682 19.83 10.60 5.12
CA GLU A 682 19.17 10.27 3.85
C GLU A 682 19.19 8.75 3.62
N ASN A 683 20.26 8.07 4.00
CA ASN A 683 20.36 6.62 3.92
C ASN A 683 19.31 5.87 4.77
N ILE A 684 18.82 6.47 5.86
CA ILE A 684 17.76 5.85 6.69
C ILE A 684 16.45 5.83 5.92
N PHE A 685 16.10 6.93 5.23
CA PHE A 685 14.92 6.99 4.36
C PHE A 685 15.02 5.98 3.21
N GLU A 686 16.17 5.91 2.53
CA GLU A 686 16.42 4.96 1.43
C GLU A 686 16.35 3.49 1.87
N ASN A 687 16.63 3.22 3.15
CA ASN A 687 16.57 1.88 3.74
C ASN A 687 15.31 1.65 4.58
N SER A 688 14.25 2.41 4.36
CA SER A 688 12.98 2.30 5.06
C SER A 688 11.83 2.31 4.03
N ASP A 689 11.35 1.12 3.68
CA ASP A 689 10.22 0.99 2.74
C ASP A 689 8.87 1.22 3.43
N PHE A 690 8.85 1.44 4.74
CA PHE A 690 7.64 1.73 5.50
C PHE A 690 7.74 3.12 6.15
N ILE A 691 6.85 4.05 5.76
CA ILE A 691 6.78 5.37 6.40
C ILE A 691 5.32 5.69 6.72
N TYR A 692 5.05 5.91 8.01
CA TYR A 692 3.75 6.33 8.51
C TYR A 692 3.82 7.82 8.84
N MET A 693 3.32 8.65 7.91
CA MET A 693 3.45 10.09 7.96
C MET A 693 2.14 10.75 8.38
N LEU A 694 2.12 11.28 9.58
CA LEU A 694 1.02 12.09 10.11
C LEU A 694 1.21 13.57 9.76
N ASN A 695 0.40 14.46 10.35
CA ASN A 695 0.49 15.90 10.10
C ASN A 695 1.91 16.45 10.27
N GLN A 696 2.34 17.30 9.34
CA GLN A 696 3.69 17.87 9.28
C GLN A 696 3.70 19.39 9.49
N ALA A 697 4.77 19.90 10.09
CA ALA A 697 4.98 21.33 10.21
C ALA A 697 5.19 22.01 8.84
N ALA A 698 4.78 23.27 8.71
CA ALA A 698 4.84 24.00 7.44
C ALA A 698 6.26 24.04 6.82
N GLY A 699 7.31 24.13 7.66
CA GLY A 699 8.70 24.16 7.19
C GLY A 699 9.23 22.81 6.67
N ASP A 700 8.68 21.70 7.15
CA ASP A 700 9.15 20.35 6.82
C ASP A 700 8.46 19.79 5.57
N ARG A 701 7.28 20.30 5.21
CA ARG A 701 6.43 19.81 4.12
C ARG A 701 7.12 19.83 2.77
N GLN A 702 7.78 20.95 2.42
CA GLN A 702 8.46 21.09 1.13
C GLN A 702 9.70 20.19 1.02
N ILE A 703 10.42 20.03 2.13
CA ILE A 703 11.61 19.18 2.20
C ILE A 703 11.18 17.72 2.01
N LEU A 704 10.15 17.28 2.74
CA LEU A 704 9.60 15.94 2.61
C LEU A 704 9.02 15.65 1.21
N ALA A 705 8.27 16.61 0.65
CA ALA A 705 7.71 16.48 -0.69
C ALA A 705 8.81 16.24 -1.72
N LYS A 706 9.93 16.94 -1.62
CA LYS A 706 11.08 16.77 -2.51
C LYS A 706 11.80 15.43 -2.26
N GLN A 707 12.09 15.10 -1.01
CA GLN A 707 12.85 13.90 -0.64
C GLN A 707 12.10 12.60 -0.95
N LEU A 708 10.80 12.58 -0.69
CA LEU A 708 9.96 11.40 -0.88
C LEU A 708 9.17 11.41 -2.20
N ASN A 709 9.43 12.39 -3.05
CA ASN A 709 8.75 12.58 -4.34
C ASN A 709 7.20 12.59 -4.22
N ILE A 710 6.69 13.31 -3.21
CA ILE A 710 5.25 13.39 -2.91
C ILE A 710 4.58 14.43 -3.81
N SER A 711 3.47 14.06 -4.44
CA SER A 711 2.68 14.99 -5.26
C SER A 711 1.99 16.07 -4.41
N PRO A 712 1.62 17.23 -4.99
CA PRO A 712 0.84 18.25 -4.28
C PRO A 712 -0.49 17.73 -3.71
N HIS A 713 -1.14 16.78 -4.39
CA HIS A 713 -2.35 16.12 -3.91
C HIS A 713 -2.09 15.25 -2.69
N GLN A 714 -1.02 14.44 -2.72
CA GLN A 714 -0.62 13.64 -1.55
C GLN A 714 -0.21 14.54 -0.38
N LEU A 715 0.51 15.63 -0.66
CA LEU A 715 0.95 16.58 0.37
C LEU A 715 -0.24 17.17 1.15
N SER A 716 -1.41 17.34 0.52
CA SER A 716 -2.62 17.86 1.20
C SER A 716 -3.06 17.00 2.38
N TYR A 717 -2.85 15.68 2.31
CA TYR A 717 -3.20 14.73 3.38
C TYR A 717 -2.31 14.80 4.61
N VAL A 718 -1.18 15.49 4.55
CA VAL A 718 -0.28 15.73 5.69
C VAL A 718 -0.17 17.21 6.06
N THR A 719 -0.88 18.08 5.34
CA THR A 719 -0.85 19.53 5.62
C THR A 719 -2.06 20.01 6.39
N HIS A 720 -3.21 19.41 6.19
CA HIS A 720 -4.49 19.78 6.79
C HIS A 720 -5.15 18.60 7.50
N SER A 721 -4.36 17.57 7.79
CA SER A 721 -4.85 16.34 8.43
C SER A 721 -5.14 16.56 9.91
N GLY A 722 -6.16 15.88 10.37
CA GLY A 722 -6.48 15.74 11.79
C GLY A 722 -5.56 14.75 12.51
N GLU A 723 -5.88 14.48 13.78
CA GLU A 723 -5.20 13.45 14.55
C GLU A 723 -5.52 12.06 13.98
N GLY A 724 -4.49 11.25 13.75
CA GLY A 724 -4.66 9.91 13.17
C GLY A 724 -4.90 9.90 11.66
N GLU A 725 -4.65 10.99 10.97
CA GLU A 725 -4.77 11.09 9.51
C GLU A 725 -3.42 11.39 8.88
N GLY A 726 -3.16 10.84 7.68
CA GLY A 726 -1.89 11.05 7.02
C GLY A 726 -1.66 10.24 5.75
N LEU A 727 -0.39 9.96 5.46
CA LEU A 727 0.07 9.13 4.33
C LEU A 727 0.84 7.93 4.83
N LEU A 728 0.51 6.76 4.30
CA LEU A 728 1.24 5.52 4.48
C LEU A 728 2.05 5.22 3.22
N PHE A 729 3.35 4.98 3.39
CA PHE A 729 4.24 4.44 2.38
C PHE A 729 4.51 2.97 2.70
N TYR A 730 4.29 2.14 1.72
CA TYR A 730 4.57 0.70 1.77
C TYR A 730 5.25 0.28 0.46
N GLY A 731 6.57 0.22 0.48
CA GLY A 731 7.36 0.11 -0.74
C GLY A 731 7.11 1.28 -1.68
N ASN A 732 6.67 1.00 -2.88
CA ASN A 732 6.35 2.04 -3.89
C ASN A 732 4.92 2.57 -3.79
N THR A 733 4.11 2.04 -2.86
CA THR A 733 2.71 2.42 -2.69
C THR A 733 2.57 3.54 -1.68
N ILE A 734 1.87 4.62 -2.05
CA ILE A 734 1.58 5.75 -1.17
C ILE A 734 0.07 5.92 -1.08
N LEU A 735 -0.49 5.73 0.12
CA LEU A 735 -1.92 5.82 0.38
C LEU A 735 -2.24 6.83 1.46
N PRO A 736 -3.29 7.65 1.31
CA PRO A 736 -3.84 8.41 2.41
C PRO A 736 -4.63 7.49 3.34
N PHE A 737 -4.44 7.67 4.65
CA PHE A 737 -5.14 6.87 5.66
C PHE A 737 -5.86 7.74 6.69
N ILE A 738 -6.88 7.12 7.30
CA ILE A 738 -7.61 7.61 8.47
C ILE A 738 -7.59 6.50 9.52
N ASP A 739 -7.11 6.79 10.72
CA ASP A 739 -7.07 5.88 11.84
C ASP A 739 -7.72 6.52 13.07
N HIS A 740 -9.04 6.51 13.08
CA HIS A 740 -9.84 6.98 14.21
C HIS A 740 -10.23 5.78 15.09
N PHE A 741 -9.40 5.49 16.08
CA PHE A 741 -9.63 4.39 17.01
C PHE A 741 -10.80 4.71 17.96
N PRO A 742 -11.70 3.74 18.25
CA PRO A 742 -12.84 3.94 19.15
C PRO A 742 -12.37 4.31 20.58
N LYS A 743 -12.88 5.45 21.10
CA LYS A 743 -12.45 5.99 22.40
C LYS A 743 -13.04 5.27 23.62
N ASP A 744 -14.06 4.45 23.43
CA ASP A 744 -14.79 3.68 24.45
C ASP A 744 -14.16 2.33 24.78
N THR A 745 -13.07 1.97 24.10
CA THR A 745 -12.37 0.70 24.28
C THR A 745 -11.34 0.74 25.41
N GLU A 746 -11.04 -0.40 26.02
CA GLU A 746 -9.96 -0.55 27.01
C GLU A 746 -8.60 -0.27 26.34
N LEU A 747 -8.41 -0.78 25.12
CA LEU A 747 -7.20 -0.56 24.35
C LEU A 747 -6.93 0.94 24.11
N TYR A 748 -7.96 1.74 23.78
CA TYR A 748 -7.78 3.19 23.63
C TYR A 748 -7.24 3.82 24.90
N ARG A 749 -7.79 3.44 26.09
CA ARG A 749 -7.37 3.98 27.38
C ARG A 749 -5.92 3.68 27.70
N VAL A 750 -5.44 2.51 27.31
CA VAL A 750 -4.04 2.08 27.53
C VAL A 750 -3.08 2.73 26.54
N MET A 751 -3.53 2.96 25.30
CA MET A 751 -2.69 3.53 24.24
C MET A 751 -2.66 5.07 24.26
N THR A 752 -3.70 5.73 24.81
CA THR A 752 -3.74 7.20 24.79
C THR A 752 -2.71 7.81 25.74
N THR A 753 -2.14 8.92 25.33
CA THR A 753 -1.30 9.79 26.19
C THR A 753 -2.09 11.02 26.69
N LYS A 754 -3.35 11.14 26.30
CA LYS A 754 -4.25 12.21 26.74
C LYS A 754 -4.87 11.83 28.08
N LEU A 755 -4.70 12.69 29.07
CA LEU A 755 -5.34 12.59 30.38
C LEU A 755 -6.86 12.82 30.28
#